data_1e379d8e41c8ca5df1aaebed5be58d16
#
_entry.id   1e379d8e41c8ca5df1aaebed5be58d16
#
_cell.length_a   1.000
_cell.length_b   1.000
_cell.length_c   1.000
_cell.angle_alpha   90.00
_cell.angle_beta   90.00
_cell.angle_gamma   90.00
#
_symmetry.space_group_name_H-M   'P 1'
#
loop_
_entity.id
_entity.type
_entity.pdbx_description
1 polymer ?
#
loop_
_entity_poly.entity_id
_entity_poly.type
_entity_poly.pdbx_seq_one_letter_code
_entity_poly.pdbx_strand_id
1 'polypeptide(L)'
;MAEFDRLIKPGTTLIHAPAGFGKTLSVAEWVQTRKVPTAWFTMDSFDNDPFCFWNYLLTSLGNISPKIKTCLMPIIEKNASPDLDSMVDHLVECFQDGGVPPLALVLDDLQTINEPVVLDNLFKLKDRLKNQHIYFIVIDRENNLEAERKIGAAVLRFDSNEIRELSQIHRVHLDPAQASMLEKKTDGWPVMVSMMMDHLRDYDESFEGHKAFDDHDLPLDAYLSTEIMQQLDSETRDFILKISILDRLTPESCNAVSGRLDSRRILDRLAKQYSFVVPLNQRKGWYKFKNILLSYLRFQLVKEKKHAVKPLYHAAALHYEENHLTDYAIHYYLKARNFEKAGLLVKERAPEMIRQEKRLEALNRWMNRFSKAYVKQHPDLLLVNGWVKFLLDQHDALIEIFRQTDHHADVDRDGNNEWILLQLNQALWKVNGETVSELMDHLILKEGFETVYPVIARKILRANDPHSLLDGIFGFYGNAALLEKENDKLYEKLTGLDPAIDPALLVLDAELHYEKNQLENSLLLLVRGMAEAEEASLWESYIPAVFLFSRLMHSQGNPQAAATLIDKTIERFNELGIVEYGNKLCALKAWSDLEQGSLDAVEGWINECGIELHQKITAECSYDQLIYARALIAKNVYDQALVKLTQLEYFAIMNRRIHLGAEVQIWKSVVYYHTGNMEKSRESLEKALETGYQQGYQRTFIDAGADLYPVMNSMYRSGNFSCKKHEPVYDYGRSLLKEIKKWLSIHSKGNCNDQKNPRSELIEPMTFREKAILRCLAKEITNQEIADFLNISVSTVKVHNRNIYGKLMVSNRTQAIAAAREKGLL
;
A
#
# COMPACT_ATOMS: atom_id res chain seq x y z
N MET A 1 -18.96 26.04 28.64
CA MET A 1 -19.80 25.72 27.45
C MET A 1 -19.90 26.85 26.43
N ALA A 2 -20.16 28.11 26.79
CA ALA A 2 -20.26 29.23 25.82
C ALA A 2 -18.98 29.44 24.98
N GLU A 3 -17.82 29.24 25.56
CA GLU A 3 -16.54 29.33 24.84
C GLU A 3 -16.30 28.13 23.92
N PHE A 4 -16.69 26.94 24.30
CA PHE A 4 -16.69 25.75 23.43
C PHE A 4 -17.60 25.96 22.22
N ASP A 5 -18.80 26.51 22.39
CA ASP A 5 -19.72 26.85 21.30
C ASP A 5 -19.14 27.85 20.30
N ARG A 6 -18.34 28.79 20.79
CA ARG A 6 -17.65 29.77 19.94
C ARG A 6 -16.50 29.14 19.17
N LEU A 7 -15.79 28.17 19.76
CA LEU A 7 -14.59 27.57 19.23
C LEU A 7 -14.84 26.31 18.37
N ILE A 8 -15.82 25.47 18.75
CA ILE A 8 -16.17 24.28 17.96
C ILE A 8 -17.16 24.64 16.86
N LYS A 9 -16.67 24.66 15.62
CA LYS A 9 -17.45 24.92 14.41
C LYS A 9 -17.14 23.81 13.39
N PRO A 10 -17.94 23.66 12.32
CA PRO A 10 -17.58 22.74 11.23
C PRO A 10 -16.13 22.97 10.75
N GLY A 11 -15.41 21.91 10.49
CA GLY A 11 -13.96 21.89 10.27
C GLY A 11 -13.19 21.27 11.44
N THR A 12 -11.87 21.39 11.44
CA THR A 12 -11.00 20.71 12.40
C THR A 12 -10.78 21.53 13.67
N THR A 13 -11.05 20.89 14.81
CA THR A 13 -10.77 21.43 16.15
C THR A 13 -9.89 20.45 16.92
N LEU A 14 -8.72 20.90 17.36
CA LEU A 14 -7.83 20.16 18.26
C LEU A 14 -8.07 20.61 19.71
N ILE A 15 -8.36 19.66 20.59
CA ILE A 15 -8.46 19.89 22.04
C ILE A 15 -7.26 19.21 22.69
N HIS A 16 -6.32 20.01 23.17
CA HIS A 16 -5.06 19.51 23.71
C HIS A 16 -4.79 20.04 25.12
N ALA A 17 -4.55 19.10 26.01
CA ALA A 17 -4.14 19.41 27.39
C ALA A 17 -3.61 18.14 28.06
N PRO A 18 -2.82 18.23 29.12
CA PRO A 18 -2.41 17.08 29.93
C PRO A 18 -3.60 16.22 30.39
N ALA A 19 -3.31 15.05 30.94
CA ALA A 19 -4.35 14.20 31.51
C ALA A 19 -5.08 14.90 32.66
N GLY A 20 -6.39 14.62 32.81
CA GLY A 20 -7.19 15.17 33.92
C GLY A 20 -7.76 16.58 33.68
N PHE A 21 -7.55 17.18 32.49
CA PHE A 21 -8.16 18.48 32.16
C PHE A 21 -9.62 18.39 31.66
N GLY A 22 -10.26 17.24 31.74
CA GLY A 22 -11.67 17.11 31.36
C GLY A 22 -11.96 17.15 29.85
N LYS A 23 -10.95 17.06 28.97
CA LYS A 23 -11.10 17.15 27.51
C LYS A 23 -12.27 16.31 26.98
N THR A 24 -12.22 15.01 27.23
CA THR A 24 -13.25 14.05 26.78
C THR A 24 -14.63 14.41 27.35
N LEU A 25 -14.70 14.81 28.61
CA LEU A 25 -15.96 15.17 29.29
C LEU A 25 -16.57 16.44 28.69
N SER A 26 -15.77 17.46 28.46
CA SER A 26 -16.21 18.74 27.88
C SER A 26 -16.76 18.55 26.46
N VAL A 27 -16.12 17.68 25.63
CA VAL A 27 -16.61 17.36 24.30
C VAL A 27 -17.92 16.55 24.40
N ALA A 28 -18.00 15.58 25.31
CA ALA A 28 -19.20 14.78 25.50
C ALA A 28 -20.40 15.64 25.91
N GLU A 29 -20.21 16.58 26.82
CA GLU A 29 -21.22 17.55 27.24
C GLU A 29 -21.65 18.47 26.09
N TRP A 30 -20.69 18.98 25.31
CA TRP A 30 -20.96 19.79 24.12
C TRP A 30 -21.83 19.04 23.11
N VAL A 31 -21.46 17.76 22.79
CA VAL A 31 -22.20 16.88 21.88
C VAL A 31 -23.63 16.66 22.36
N GLN A 32 -23.82 16.36 23.66
CA GLN A 32 -25.12 16.11 24.24
C GLN A 32 -26.00 17.37 24.23
N THR A 33 -25.44 18.53 24.56
CA THR A 33 -26.15 19.81 24.60
C THR A 33 -26.59 20.23 23.21
N ARG A 34 -25.75 20.02 22.18
CA ARG A 34 -26.02 20.39 20.78
C ARG A 34 -26.82 19.32 20.01
N LYS A 35 -26.97 18.12 20.56
CA LYS A 35 -27.65 16.96 19.95
C LYS A 35 -27.11 16.65 18.55
N VAL A 36 -25.79 16.83 18.35
CA VAL A 36 -25.14 16.52 17.08
C VAL A 36 -24.97 15.00 16.97
N PRO A 37 -25.38 14.36 15.86
CA PRO A 37 -25.07 12.97 15.60
C PRO A 37 -23.54 12.78 15.65
N THR A 38 -23.05 11.86 16.47
CA THR A 38 -21.62 11.78 16.78
C THR A 38 -21.06 10.39 16.59
N ALA A 39 -20.04 10.28 15.72
CA ALA A 39 -19.15 9.13 15.69
C ALA A 39 -18.00 9.39 16.67
N TRP A 40 -17.98 8.61 17.74
CA TRP A 40 -16.94 8.72 18.76
C TRP A 40 -16.03 7.51 18.70
N PHE A 41 -14.74 7.77 18.49
CA PHE A 41 -13.69 6.75 18.43
C PHE A 41 -12.61 7.05 19.48
N THR A 42 -12.59 6.26 20.54
CA THR A 42 -11.52 6.31 21.54
C THR A 42 -10.44 5.31 21.17
N MET A 43 -9.24 5.83 20.89
CA MET A 43 -8.11 5.05 20.38
C MET A 43 -7.27 4.43 21.50
N ASP A 44 -6.62 3.32 21.17
CA ASP A 44 -5.63 2.68 22.05
C ASP A 44 -4.46 2.09 21.25
N SER A 45 -3.58 1.35 21.95
CA SER A 45 -2.36 0.78 21.33
C SER A 45 -2.62 -0.25 20.22
N PHE A 46 -3.79 -0.86 20.14
CA PHE A 46 -4.16 -1.79 19.08
C PHE A 46 -4.58 -1.08 17.81
N ASP A 47 -5.04 0.16 17.92
CA ASP A 47 -5.42 0.99 16.78
C ASP A 47 -4.22 1.56 16.01
N ASN A 48 -2.98 1.22 16.41
CA ASN A 48 -1.78 1.39 15.60
C ASN A 48 -1.69 0.39 14.43
N ASP A 49 -2.57 -0.60 14.38
CA ASP A 49 -2.77 -1.42 13.19
C ASP A 49 -3.74 -0.69 12.26
N PRO A 50 -3.34 -0.34 11.02
CA PRO A 50 -4.19 0.42 10.10
C PRO A 50 -5.54 -0.26 9.83
N PHE A 51 -5.56 -1.59 9.73
CA PHE A 51 -6.81 -2.34 9.53
C PHE A 51 -7.73 -2.25 10.74
N CYS A 52 -7.20 -2.37 11.95
CA CYS A 52 -7.98 -2.21 13.19
C CYS A 52 -8.53 -0.78 13.31
N PHE A 53 -7.68 0.22 13.04
CA PHE A 53 -8.05 1.63 13.07
C PHE A 53 -9.24 1.91 12.14
N TRP A 54 -9.11 1.57 10.86
CA TRP A 54 -10.14 1.82 9.87
C TRP A 54 -11.43 1.05 10.17
N ASN A 55 -11.35 -0.21 10.57
CA ASN A 55 -12.52 -1.01 10.89
C ASN A 55 -13.33 -0.40 12.05
N TYR A 56 -12.66 0.09 13.11
CA TYR A 56 -13.34 0.74 14.22
C TYR A 56 -13.89 2.12 13.86
N LEU A 57 -13.14 2.92 13.12
CA LEU A 57 -13.59 4.22 12.62
C LEU A 57 -14.85 4.08 11.77
N LEU A 58 -14.84 3.17 10.81
CA LEU A 58 -15.99 2.92 9.94
C LEU A 58 -17.18 2.30 10.68
N THR A 59 -16.93 1.48 11.68
CA THR A 59 -17.99 0.96 12.55
C THR A 59 -18.65 2.11 13.32
N SER A 60 -17.87 3.05 13.83
CA SER A 60 -18.38 4.23 14.54
C SER A 60 -19.21 5.13 13.63
N LEU A 61 -18.76 5.38 12.40
CA LEU A 61 -19.48 6.15 11.39
C LEU A 61 -20.74 5.41 10.89
N GLY A 62 -20.65 4.11 10.70
CA GLY A 62 -21.77 3.27 10.25
C GLY A 62 -22.93 3.20 11.24
N ASN A 63 -22.68 3.44 12.52
CA ASN A 63 -23.73 3.55 13.53
C ASN A 63 -24.60 4.82 13.36
N ILE A 64 -24.06 5.85 12.72
CA ILE A 64 -24.78 7.10 12.42
C ILE A 64 -25.45 7.02 11.05
N SER A 65 -24.71 6.56 10.05
CA SER A 65 -25.22 6.44 8.69
C SER A 65 -25.01 5.03 8.14
N PRO A 66 -26.09 4.24 8.02
CA PRO A 66 -26.01 2.91 7.39
C PRO A 66 -25.45 2.94 5.96
N LYS A 67 -25.62 4.07 5.25
CA LYS A 67 -25.08 4.27 3.89
C LYS A 67 -23.55 4.14 3.88
N ILE A 68 -22.86 4.76 4.85
CA ILE A 68 -21.39 4.66 4.97
C ILE A 68 -20.98 3.20 5.17
N LYS A 69 -21.68 2.48 6.03
CA LYS A 69 -21.41 1.07 6.29
C LYS A 69 -21.59 0.22 5.03
N THR A 70 -22.68 0.44 4.29
CA THR A 70 -22.98 -0.32 3.07
C THR A 70 -21.95 -0.06 1.96
N CYS A 71 -21.45 1.16 1.83
CA CYS A 71 -20.47 1.51 0.80
C CYS A 71 -19.05 0.98 1.11
N LEU A 72 -18.61 1.04 2.37
CA LEU A 72 -17.22 0.84 2.74
C LEU A 72 -16.92 -0.54 3.35
N MET A 73 -17.85 -1.21 4.02
CA MET A 73 -17.60 -2.55 4.56
C MET A 73 -17.25 -3.58 3.49
N PRO A 74 -17.85 -3.60 2.29
CA PRO A 74 -17.44 -4.52 1.24
C PRO A 74 -15.99 -4.32 0.77
N ILE A 75 -15.46 -3.11 0.83
CA ILE A 75 -14.07 -2.80 0.48
C ILE A 75 -13.11 -3.40 1.52
N ILE A 76 -13.46 -3.30 2.81
CA ILE A 76 -12.67 -3.89 3.90
C ILE A 76 -12.72 -5.42 3.87
N GLU A 77 -13.89 -5.99 3.57
CA GLU A 77 -14.10 -7.46 3.57
C GLU A 77 -13.52 -8.14 2.35
N LYS A 78 -13.58 -7.50 1.18
CA LYS A 78 -13.12 -8.08 -0.10
C LYS A 78 -11.64 -7.88 -0.38
N ASN A 79 -11.04 -6.79 0.07
CA ASN A 79 -9.65 -6.48 -0.23
C ASN A 79 -8.73 -7.00 0.87
N ALA A 80 -7.85 -7.90 0.47
CA ALA A 80 -6.81 -8.46 1.32
C ALA A 80 -5.88 -7.38 1.90
N SER A 81 -5.69 -6.28 1.19
CA SER A 81 -5.00 -5.07 1.62
C SER A 81 -5.73 -3.89 0.97
N PRO A 82 -6.74 -3.30 1.62
CA PRO A 82 -7.38 -2.12 1.06
C PRO A 82 -6.31 -1.03 0.96
N ASP A 83 -6.19 -0.44 -0.22
CA ASP A 83 -5.44 0.79 -0.38
C ASP A 83 -6.08 1.84 0.55
N LEU A 84 -5.30 2.29 1.52
CA LEU A 84 -5.78 3.19 2.55
C LEU A 84 -6.12 4.58 1.97
N ASP A 85 -5.42 5.00 0.91
CA ASP A 85 -5.73 6.24 0.20
C ASP A 85 -7.08 6.12 -0.52
N SER A 86 -7.34 5.01 -1.17
CA SER A 86 -8.63 4.70 -1.78
C SER A 86 -9.77 4.67 -0.75
N MET A 87 -9.53 4.17 0.45
CA MET A 87 -10.53 4.20 1.52
C MET A 87 -10.86 5.61 1.99
N VAL A 88 -9.86 6.48 2.07
CA VAL A 88 -10.07 7.91 2.36
C VAL A 88 -10.91 8.55 1.28
N ASP A 89 -10.62 8.29 0.01
CA ASP A 89 -11.35 8.84 -1.12
C ASP A 89 -12.82 8.41 -1.14
N HIS A 90 -13.09 7.13 -1.01
CA HIS A 90 -14.46 6.62 -0.95
C HIS A 90 -15.24 7.15 0.28
N LEU A 91 -14.56 7.31 1.41
CA LEU A 91 -15.19 7.91 2.57
C LEU A 91 -15.58 9.37 2.30
N VAL A 92 -14.69 10.13 1.67
CA VAL A 92 -14.95 11.52 1.26
C VAL A 92 -16.11 11.59 0.26
N GLU A 93 -16.16 10.72 -0.74
CA GLU A 93 -17.26 10.61 -1.69
C GLU A 93 -18.60 10.34 -1.00
N CYS A 94 -18.63 9.41 -0.03
CA CYS A 94 -19.85 9.16 0.75
C CYS A 94 -20.37 10.40 1.49
N PHE A 95 -19.48 11.30 1.92
CA PHE A 95 -19.87 12.57 2.52
C PHE A 95 -20.32 13.61 1.48
N GLN A 96 -19.72 13.61 0.29
CA GLN A 96 -20.04 14.57 -0.78
C GLN A 96 -21.40 14.28 -1.45
N ASP A 97 -21.80 13.04 -1.56
CA ASP A 97 -23.05 12.60 -2.18
C ASP A 97 -24.35 13.07 -1.45
N GLY A 98 -24.20 13.94 -0.44
CA GLY A 98 -25.34 14.58 0.26
C GLY A 98 -26.26 13.64 1.04
N GLY A 99 -25.88 12.38 1.21
CA GLY A 99 -26.69 11.38 1.95
C GLY A 99 -26.30 11.21 3.43
N VAL A 100 -25.30 11.96 3.90
CA VAL A 100 -24.84 11.91 5.29
C VAL A 100 -25.22 13.21 5.99
N PRO A 101 -25.97 13.15 7.13
CA PRO A 101 -26.32 14.36 7.87
C PRO A 101 -25.08 15.02 8.48
N PRO A 102 -25.11 16.33 8.80
CA PRO A 102 -24.06 16.97 9.57
C PRO A 102 -23.79 16.18 10.86
N LEU A 103 -22.53 15.81 11.08
CA LEU A 103 -22.14 15.00 12.22
C LEU A 103 -20.83 15.49 12.85
N ALA A 104 -20.61 15.05 14.10
CA ALA A 104 -19.31 15.18 14.75
C ALA A 104 -18.55 13.85 14.67
N LEU A 105 -17.34 13.90 14.15
CA LEU A 105 -16.36 12.83 14.26
C LEU A 105 -15.38 13.19 15.36
N VAL A 106 -15.44 12.46 16.45
CA VAL A 106 -14.59 12.66 17.63
C VAL A 106 -13.56 11.55 17.71
N LEU A 107 -12.29 11.93 17.65
CA LEU A 107 -11.12 11.06 17.76
C LEU A 107 -10.45 11.34 19.11
N ASP A 108 -10.63 10.43 20.05
CA ASP A 108 -10.18 10.60 21.43
C ASP A 108 -8.92 9.76 21.72
N ASP A 109 -8.00 10.28 22.53
CA ASP A 109 -6.71 9.68 22.89
C ASP A 109 -5.76 9.49 21.70
N LEU A 110 -5.66 10.45 20.77
CA LEU A 110 -4.77 10.39 19.59
C LEU A 110 -3.30 10.10 19.95
N GLN A 111 -2.83 10.53 21.12
CA GLN A 111 -1.45 10.27 21.58
C GLN A 111 -1.12 8.78 21.73
N THR A 112 -2.08 7.87 21.62
CA THR A 112 -1.85 6.42 21.63
C THR A 112 -1.41 5.88 20.28
N ILE A 113 -1.61 6.67 19.22
CA ILE A 113 -1.25 6.33 17.85
C ILE A 113 0.15 6.89 17.57
N ASN A 114 1.06 5.97 17.21
CA ASN A 114 2.44 6.29 16.85
C ASN A 114 2.80 5.75 15.46
N GLU A 115 1.86 5.08 14.79
CA GLU A 115 2.06 4.50 13.48
C GLU A 115 1.97 5.58 12.39
N PRO A 116 3.06 5.86 11.63
CA PRO A 116 3.08 6.95 10.66
C PRO A 116 1.99 6.82 9.59
N VAL A 117 1.72 5.59 9.14
CA VAL A 117 0.71 5.32 8.10
C VAL A 117 -0.68 5.70 8.58
N VAL A 118 -1.04 5.37 9.82
CA VAL A 118 -2.34 5.73 10.40
C VAL A 118 -2.47 7.25 10.54
N LEU A 119 -1.40 7.90 11.00
CA LEU A 119 -1.39 9.37 11.16
C LEU A 119 -1.48 10.09 9.82
N ASP A 120 -0.74 9.65 8.80
CA ASP A 120 -0.79 10.23 7.45
C ASP A 120 -2.19 10.13 6.84
N ASN A 121 -2.79 8.96 6.90
CA ASN A 121 -4.17 8.76 6.42
C ASN A 121 -5.19 9.59 7.20
N LEU A 122 -5.01 9.74 8.51
CA LEU A 122 -5.86 10.60 9.32
C LEU A 122 -5.72 12.08 8.90
N PHE A 123 -4.50 12.52 8.61
CA PHE A 123 -4.24 13.90 8.14
C PHE A 123 -4.83 14.14 6.75
N LYS A 124 -4.70 13.18 5.83
CA LYS A 124 -5.34 13.24 4.51
C LYS A 124 -6.87 13.31 4.63
N LEU A 125 -7.47 12.46 5.47
CA LEU A 125 -8.91 12.49 5.74
C LEU A 125 -9.35 13.84 6.29
N LYS A 126 -8.63 14.37 7.28
CA LYS A 126 -8.88 15.70 7.85
C LYS A 126 -8.88 16.80 6.79
N ASP A 127 -7.86 16.83 5.93
CA ASP A 127 -7.69 17.89 4.93
C ASP A 127 -8.77 17.82 3.84
N ARG A 128 -9.17 16.62 3.42
CA ARG A 128 -10.24 16.42 2.44
C ARG A 128 -11.65 16.68 2.98
N LEU A 129 -11.89 16.43 4.26
CA LEU A 129 -13.17 16.71 4.92
C LEU A 129 -13.33 18.19 5.33
N LYS A 130 -12.32 19.02 5.17
CA LYS A 130 -12.30 20.43 5.60
C LYS A 130 -13.48 21.26 5.07
N ASN A 131 -13.94 21.00 3.85
CA ASN A 131 -15.02 21.74 3.19
C ASN A 131 -16.40 21.11 3.40
N GLN A 132 -16.50 20.03 4.17
CA GLN A 132 -17.75 19.35 4.51
C GLN A 132 -18.32 19.94 5.81
N HIS A 133 -19.64 19.93 5.99
CA HIS A 133 -20.30 20.37 7.23
C HIS A 133 -20.11 19.35 8.38
N ILE A 134 -18.86 18.96 8.63
CA ILE A 134 -18.48 17.97 9.65
C ILE A 134 -17.67 18.67 10.74
N TYR A 135 -17.98 18.35 12.00
CA TYR A 135 -17.16 18.72 13.14
C TYR A 135 -16.09 17.64 13.34
N PHE A 136 -14.87 17.90 12.87
CA PHE A 136 -13.75 16.99 13.06
C PHE A 136 -13.00 17.37 14.34
N ILE A 137 -13.27 16.63 15.42
CA ILE A 137 -12.77 16.94 16.76
C ILE A 137 -11.71 15.92 17.15
N VAL A 138 -10.49 16.39 17.41
CA VAL A 138 -9.38 15.56 17.86
C VAL A 138 -9.04 15.92 19.30
N ILE A 139 -8.97 14.91 20.16
CA ILE A 139 -8.58 15.05 21.56
C ILE A 139 -7.19 14.41 21.73
N ASP A 140 -6.21 15.24 22.17
CA ASP A 140 -4.84 14.80 22.32
C ASP A 140 -4.24 15.34 23.65
N ARG A 141 -3.11 14.82 24.06
CA ARG A 141 -2.31 15.39 25.17
C ARG A 141 -1.35 16.45 24.68
N GLU A 142 -0.91 16.36 23.44
CA GLU A 142 0.10 17.20 22.81
C GLU A 142 -0.51 18.08 21.73
N ASN A 143 0.24 19.09 21.32
CA ASN A 143 -0.18 20.04 20.28
C ASN A 143 0.50 19.74 18.94
N ASN A 144 0.52 18.45 18.55
CA ASN A 144 1.26 17.99 17.37
C ASN A 144 0.45 18.04 16.06
N LEU A 145 -0.87 18.32 16.16
CA LEU A 145 -1.74 18.39 15.00
C LEU A 145 -1.95 19.83 14.56
N GLU A 146 -1.80 20.09 13.26
CA GLU A 146 -2.31 21.35 12.69
C GLU A 146 -3.83 21.30 12.57
N ALA A 147 -4.49 22.25 13.22
CA ALA A 147 -5.94 22.36 13.22
C ALA A 147 -6.34 23.85 13.05
N GLU A 148 -7.52 24.07 12.44
CA GLU A 148 -8.07 25.41 12.23
C GLU A 148 -8.35 26.11 13.55
N ARG A 149 -8.66 25.33 14.56
CA ARG A 149 -8.98 25.79 15.92
C ARG A 149 -8.29 24.90 16.93
N LYS A 150 -7.76 25.54 17.97
CA LYS A 150 -7.11 24.85 19.08
C LYS A 150 -7.69 25.28 20.40
N ILE A 151 -8.07 24.32 21.22
CA ILE A 151 -8.52 24.51 22.59
C ILE A 151 -7.46 23.92 23.50
N GLY A 152 -6.70 24.77 24.16
CA GLY A 152 -5.61 24.35 25.03
C GLY A 152 -6.02 24.29 26.51
N ALA A 153 -5.06 23.86 27.36
CA ALA A 153 -5.26 23.73 28.80
C ALA A 153 -5.79 25.00 29.47
N ALA A 154 -5.44 26.19 28.97
CA ALA A 154 -5.89 27.47 29.52
C ALA A 154 -7.42 27.66 29.49
N VAL A 155 -8.09 27.10 28.47
CA VAL A 155 -9.56 27.16 28.32
C VAL A 155 -10.26 26.10 29.19
N LEU A 156 -9.53 25.05 29.54
CA LEU A 156 -10.05 23.90 30.30
C LEU A 156 -9.82 24.01 31.81
N ARG A 157 -9.06 25.00 32.27
CA ARG A 157 -8.85 25.26 33.69
C ARG A 157 -10.12 25.86 34.32
N PHE A 158 -10.46 25.41 35.49
CA PHE A 158 -11.52 26.00 36.26
C PHE A 158 -11.08 27.29 36.93
N ASP A 159 -11.84 28.34 36.73
CA ASP A 159 -11.72 29.57 37.50
C ASP A 159 -12.47 29.47 38.87
N SER A 160 -12.30 30.45 39.73
CA SER A 160 -12.93 30.46 41.05
C SER A 160 -14.44 30.46 40.99
N ASN A 161 -15.08 30.93 39.93
CA ASN A 161 -16.52 30.91 39.77
C ASN A 161 -17.00 29.52 39.38
N GLU A 162 -16.32 28.86 38.43
CA GLU A 162 -16.59 27.50 38.03
C GLU A 162 -16.32 26.51 39.16
N ILE A 163 -15.31 26.74 40.00
CA ILE A 163 -15.04 25.98 41.22
C ILE A 163 -16.23 26.11 42.21
N ARG A 164 -16.80 27.29 42.35
CA ARG A 164 -18.01 27.48 43.18
C ARG A 164 -19.23 26.81 42.63
N GLU A 165 -19.45 26.85 41.33
CA GLU A 165 -20.55 26.11 40.68
C GLU A 165 -20.38 24.60 40.89
N LEU A 166 -19.16 24.08 40.71
CA LEU A 166 -18.83 22.67 40.93
C LEU A 166 -19.08 22.29 42.41
N SER A 167 -18.72 23.16 43.38
CA SER A 167 -18.92 22.90 44.79
C SER A 167 -20.41 22.69 45.16
N GLN A 168 -21.31 23.45 44.51
CA GLN A 168 -22.76 23.26 44.68
C GLN A 168 -23.24 21.90 44.19
N ILE A 169 -22.67 21.43 43.04
CA ILE A 169 -22.99 20.12 42.49
C ILE A 169 -22.55 19.00 43.44
N HIS A 170 -21.36 19.16 44.04
CA HIS A 170 -20.82 18.20 45.02
C HIS A 170 -21.41 18.37 46.42
N ARG A 171 -22.33 19.33 46.65
CA ARG A 171 -22.94 19.69 47.94
C ARG A 171 -21.91 20.14 48.97
N VAL A 172 -20.85 20.79 48.53
CA VAL A 172 -19.84 21.43 49.36
C VAL A 172 -20.07 22.93 49.35
N HIS A 173 -20.01 23.57 50.52
CA HIS A 173 -20.17 25.01 50.59
C HIS A 173 -18.82 25.70 50.63
N LEU A 174 -18.51 26.47 49.59
CA LEU A 174 -17.29 27.27 49.49
C LEU A 174 -17.61 28.76 49.39
N ASP A 175 -16.95 29.54 50.22
CA ASP A 175 -16.99 30.98 50.04
C ASP A 175 -16.04 31.45 48.89
N PRO A 176 -16.16 32.71 48.42
CA PRO A 176 -15.31 33.20 47.30
C PRO A 176 -13.80 33.18 47.58
N ALA A 177 -13.36 33.34 48.82
CA ALA A 177 -11.94 33.34 49.19
C ALA A 177 -11.40 31.87 49.18
N GLN A 178 -12.16 30.93 49.67
CA GLN A 178 -11.87 29.52 49.63
C GLN A 178 -11.79 28.96 48.19
N ALA A 179 -12.71 29.39 47.33
CA ALA A 179 -12.69 29.01 45.91
C ALA A 179 -11.44 29.57 45.20
N SER A 180 -11.06 30.84 45.47
CA SER A 180 -9.86 31.44 44.91
C SER A 180 -8.58 30.78 45.45
N MET A 181 -8.56 30.38 46.70
CA MET A 181 -7.47 29.62 47.28
C MET A 181 -7.34 28.24 46.63
N LEU A 182 -8.43 27.57 46.36
CA LEU A 182 -8.46 26.26 45.67
C LEU A 182 -7.94 26.39 44.24
N GLU A 183 -8.39 27.43 43.51
CA GLU A 183 -7.89 27.73 42.16
C GLU A 183 -6.37 27.89 42.14
N LYS A 184 -5.82 28.69 43.06
CA LYS A 184 -4.37 28.91 43.17
C LYS A 184 -3.59 27.64 43.51
N LYS A 185 -4.10 26.81 44.43
CA LYS A 185 -3.45 25.56 44.86
C LYS A 185 -3.50 24.46 43.81
N THR A 186 -4.58 24.39 43.02
CA THR A 186 -4.78 23.35 41.99
C THR A 186 -4.38 23.83 40.60
N ASP A 187 -3.99 25.12 40.47
CA ASP A 187 -3.82 25.83 39.19
C ASP A 187 -5.06 25.60 38.26
N GLY A 188 -6.25 25.57 38.89
CA GLY A 188 -7.52 25.30 38.22
C GLY A 188 -7.60 23.92 37.55
N TRP A 189 -6.74 22.96 37.90
CA TRP A 189 -6.73 21.62 37.27
C TRP A 189 -7.99 20.82 37.60
N PRO A 190 -8.92 20.56 36.63
CA PRO A 190 -10.26 20.07 36.89
C PRO A 190 -10.33 18.77 37.68
N VAL A 191 -9.45 17.80 37.40
CA VAL A 191 -9.46 16.54 38.14
C VAL A 191 -9.06 16.71 39.58
N MET A 192 -8.11 17.60 39.86
CA MET A 192 -7.65 17.90 41.21
C MET A 192 -8.73 18.63 42.00
N VAL A 193 -9.39 19.63 41.36
CA VAL A 193 -10.52 20.35 41.96
C VAL A 193 -11.65 19.40 42.29
N SER A 194 -12.05 18.50 41.35
CA SER A 194 -13.12 17.52 41.56
C SER A 194 -12.79 16.56 42.69
N MET A 195 -11.55 16.06 42.75
CA MET A 195 -11.11 15.18 43.82
C MET A 195 -11.13 15.85 45.20
N MET A 196 -10.72 17.13 45.26
CA MET A 196 -10.79 17.91 46.49
C MET A 196 -12.27 18.17 46.94
N MET A 197 -13.19 18.33 45.96
CA MET A 197 -14.62 18.45 46.29
C MET A 197 -15.20 17.16 46.88
N ASP A 198 -14.84 16.01 46.32
CA ASP A 198 -15.27 14.72 46.83
C ASP A 198 -14.71 14.49 48.24
N HIS A 199 -13.43 14.86 48.48
CA HIS A 199 -12.85 14.77 49.80
C HIS A 199 -13.57 15.67 50.83
N LEU A 200 -13.81 16.94 50.50
CA LEU A 200 -14.54 17.87 51.39
C LEU A 200 -15.97 17.41 51.66
N ARG A 201 -16.63 16.76 50.69
CA ARG A 201 -17.97 16.19 50.88
C ARG A 201 -18.02 15.03 51.88
N ASP A 202 -17.02 14.14 51.78
CA ASP A 202 -17.04 12.85 52.51
C ASP A 202 -16.64 12.99 53.98
N TYR A 203 -15.99 14.09 54.37
CA TYR A 203 -15.51 14.32 55.74
C TYR A 203 -16.33 15.30 56.56
N ASP A 204 -17.38 15.90 56.01
CA ASP A 204 -18.28 16.86 56.69
C ASP A 204 -17.59 17.92 57.58
N GLU A 205 -16.33 18.22 57.30
CA GLU A 205 -15.51 19.16 58.04
C GLU A 205 -15.39 20.52 57.28
N SER A 206 -15.41 21.60 58.03
CA SER A 206 -15.24 22.93 57.46
C SER A 206 -13.83 23.06 56.86
N PHE A 207 -13.74 23.77 55.74
CA PHE A 207 -12.51 24.02 54.98
C PHE A 207 -11.35 24.53 55.88
N GLU A 208 -11.63 25.17 57.00
CA GLU A 208 -10.66 25.73 57.97
C GLU A 208 -9.96 24.67 58.85
N GLY A 209 -10.48 23.47 58.97
CA GLY A 209 -9.95 22.38 59.84
C GLY A 209 -8.92 21.46 59.16
N HIS A 210 -8.75 21.51 57.84
CA HIS A 210 -7.89 20.60 57.12
C HIS A 210 -6.42 21.04 57.02
N LYS A 211 -5.56 20.44 57.84
CA LYS A 211 -4.08 20.56 57.78
C LYS A 211 -3.53 20.11 56.41
N ALA A 212 -4.32 19.38 55.59
CA ALA A 212 -3.97 18.96 54.23
C ALA A 212 -3.78 20.11 53.24
N PHE A 213 -4.24 21.34 53.62
CA PHE A 213 -4.11 22.51 52.80
C PHE A 213 -2.90 23.39 53.16
N ASP A 214 -2.24 23.13 54.31
CA ASP A 214 -1.17 24.01 54.85
C ASP A 214 0.24 23.65 54.43
N ASP A 215 0.55 22.46 53.94
CA ASP A 215 1.89 22.06 53.53
C ASP A 215 1.97 21.68 52.06
N HIS A 216 2.80 22.41 51.35
CA HIS A 216 3.58 22.17 50.15
C HIS A 216 3.16 20.94 49.26
N ASP A 217 2.86 21.24 47.97
CA ASP A 217 2.96 20.35 46.83
C ASP A 217 2.77 18.85 47.14
N LEU A 218 1.55 18.44 47.42
CA LEU A 218 1.24 17.00 47.43
C LEU A 218 1.41 16.48 46.00
N PRO A 219 2.47 15.69 45.70
CA PRO A 219 2.56 15.05 44.43
C PRO A 219 1.28 14.28 44.16
N LEU A 220 0.77 14.32 42.95
CA LEU A 220 -0.42 13.56 42.52
C LEU A 220 -0.37 12.11 43.04
N ASP A 221 0.82 11.50 43.06
CA ASP A 221 1.06 10.15 43.56
C ASP A 221 0.74 9.99 45.04
N ALA A 222 1.07 11.00 45.88
CA ALA A 222 0.78 10.97 47.29
C ALA A 222 -0.73 11.12 47.55
N TYR A 223 -1.39 11.99 46.79
CA TYR A 223 -2.84 12.15 46.85
C TYR A 223 -3.58 10.88 46.40
N LEU A 224 -3.25 10.33 45.25
CA LEU A 224 -3.85 9.05 44.78
C LEU A 224 -3.60 7.91 45.73
N SER A 225 -2.46 7.90 46.45
CA SER A 225 -2.12 6.89 47.44
C SER A 225 -2.98 7.04 48.71
N THR A 226 -3.08 8.25 49.24
CA THR A 226 -3.72 8.49 50.54
C THR A 226 -5.26 8.51 50.41
N GLU A 227 -5.76 9.23 49.44
CA GLU A 227 -7.19 9.49 49.32
C GLU A 227 -7.98 8.45 48.54
N ILE A 228 -7.33 7.80 47.56
CA ILE A 228 -8.01 6.79 46.73
C ILE A 228 -7.72 5.37 47.24
N MET A 229 -6.43 5.04 47.38
CA MET A 229 -6.06 3.65 47.65
C MET A 229 -6.31 3.23 49.09
N GLN A 230 -6.30 4.18 50.04
CA GLN A 230 -6.61 3.88 51.46
C GLN A 230 -8.11 3.74 51.73
N GLN A 231 -8.98 4.36 50.91
CA GLN A 231 -10.42 4.25 51.06
C GLN A 231 -11.01 2.96 50.51
N LEU A 232 -10.26 2.26 49.67
CA LEU A 232 -10.68 0.98 49.11
C LEU A 232 -10.41 -0.17 50.10
N ASP A 233 -11.37 -1.07 50.23
CA ASP A 233 -11.14 -2.31 50.93
C ASP A 233 -9.99 -3.10 50.31
N SER A 234 -9.29 -3.89 51.11
CA SER A 234 -8.07 -4.58 50.67
C SER A 234 -8.30 -5.51 49.46
N GLU A 235 -9.49 -6.10 49.33
CA GLU A 235 -9.85 -6.97 48.22
C GLU A 235 -10.07 -6.17 46.91
N THR A 236 -10.76 -5.04 46.96
CA THR A 236 -10.97 -4.16 45.82
C THR A 236 -9.66 -3.51 45.38
N ARG A 237 -8.81 -3.11 46.34
CA ARG A 237 -7.45 -2.60 46.04
C ARG A 237 -6.61 -3.66 45.32
N ASP A 238 -6.55 -4.88 45.83
CA ASP A 238 -5.81 -5.98 45.19
C ASP A 238 -6.35 -6.28 43.78
N PHE A 239 -7.67 -6.25 43.61
CA PHE A 239 -8.33 -6.45 42.33
C PHE A 239 -7.93 -5.40 41.29
N ILE A 240 -8.06 -4.10 41.62
CA ILE A 240 -7.71 -3.04 40.65
C ILE A 240 -6.21 -3.02 40.31
N LEU A 241 -5.33 -3.32 41.27
CA LEU A 241 -3.92 -3.47 41.01
C LEU A 241 -3.66 -4.61 40.00
N LYS A 242 -4.25 -5.78 40.20
CA LYS A 242 -4.05 -6.93 39.31
C LYS A 242 -4.58 -6.66 37.89
N ILE A 243 -5.80 -6.11 37.76
CA ILE A 243 -6.39 -5.86 36.43
C ILE A 243 -5.80 -4.65 35.72
N SER A 244 -4.98 -3.83 36.39
CA SER A 244 -4.30 -2.68 35.78
C SER A 244 -3.35 -3.06 34.66
N ILE A 245 -2.94 -4.32 34.56
CA ILE A 245 -2.10 -4.84 33.46
C ILE A 245 -2.85 -4.89 32.13
N LEU A 246 -4.18 -4.92 32.19
CA LEU A 246 -5.03 -4.98 31.01
C LEU A 246 -5.19 -3.58 30.38
N ASP A 247 -5.14 -3.51 29.06
CA ASP A 247 -5.37 -2.27 28.31
C ASP A 247 -6.88 -2.04 28.12
N ARG A 248 -7.65 -3.11 28.01
CA ARG A 248 -9.12 -3.13 27.96
C ARG A 248 -9.64 -4.12 29.00
N LEU A 249 -10.69 -3.73 29.70
CA LEU A 249 -11.30 -4.52 30.77
C LEU A 249 -12.61 -5.15 30.30
N THR A 250 -12.68 -6.47 30.34
CA THR A 250 -13.93 -7.20 30.26
C THR A 250 -14.12 -7.97 31.55
N PRO A 251 -15.36 -8.26 32.01
CA PRO A 251 -15.57 -9.09 33.20
C PRO A 251 -14.79 -10.39 33.14
N GLU A 252 -14.73 -11.02 31.96
CA GLU A 252 -14.11 -12.32 31.73
C GLU A 252 -12.58 -12.20 31.84
N SER A 253 -11.95 -11.22 31.17
CA SER A 253 -10.49 -11.00 31.25
C SER A 253 -10.06 -10.59 32.67
N CYS A 254 -10.89 -9.79 33.36
CA CYS A 254 -10.67 -9.41 34.74
C CYS A 254 -10.80 -10.61 35.70
N ASN A 255 -11.72 -11.52 35.45
CA ASN A 255 -11.86 -12.78 36.21
C ASN A 255 -10.59 -13.63 36.03
N ALA A 256 -10.14 -13.82 34.82
CA ALA A 256 -8.95 -14.63 34.51
C ALA A 256 -7.68 -14.08 35.17
N VAL A 257 -7.49 -12.75 35.14
CA VAL A 257 -6.30 -12.09 35.71
C VAL A 257 -6.34 -12.02 37.23
N SER A 258 -7.49 -11.72 37.82
CA SER A 258 -7.63 -11.53 39.27
C SER A 258 -7.83 -12.83 40.04
N GLY A 259 -8.27 -13.91 39.35
CA GLY A 259 -8.68 -15.17 39.97
C GLY A 259 -10.05 -15.09 40.61
N ARG A 260 -10.89 -14.11 40.27
CA ARG A 260 -12.24 -13.91 40.81
C ARG A 260 -13.30 -14.34 39.80
N LEU A 261 -14.58 -14.39 40.24
CA LEU A 261 -15.73 -14.69 39.39
C LEU A 261 -16.76 -13.54 39.37
N ASP A 262 -16.55 -12.50 40.15
CA ASP A 262 -17.49 -11.41 40.38
C ASP A 262 -17.00 -10.06 39.80
N SER A 263 -16.07 -10.08 38.87
CA SER A 263 -15.47 -8.86 38.30
C SER A 263 -16.49 -7.90 37.73
N ARG A 264 -17.57 -8.40 37.10
CA ARG A 264 -18.64 -7.55 36.56
C ARG A 264 -19.23 -6.63 37.64
N ARG A 265 -19.57 -7.21 38.80
CA ARG A 265 -20.15 -6.46 39.93
C ARG A 265 -19.18 -5.39 40.43
N ILE A 266 -17.89 -5.72 40.48
CA ILE A 266 -16.85 -4.79 40.95
C ILE A 266 -16.62 -3.68 39.91
N LEU A 267 -16.56 -3.99 38.62
CA LEU A 267 -16.39 -3.01 37.54
C LEU A 267 -17.57 -2.04 37.49
N ASP A 268 -18.81 -2.52 37.61
CA ASP A 268 -20.00 -1.68 37.67
C ASP A 268 -19.98 -0.75 38.88
N ARG A 269 -19.52 -1.24 40.05
CA ARG A 269 -19.35 -0.43 41.27
C ARG A 269 -18.28 0.65 41.04
N LEU A 270 -17.11 0.27 40.47
CA LEU A 270 -16.04 1.20 40.18
C LEU A 270 -16.41 2.29 39.16
N ALA A 271 -17.26 1.94 38.21
CA ALA A 271 -17.76 2.89 37.23
C ALA A 271 -18.78 3.88 37.83
N LYS A 272 -19.68 3.39 38.70
CA LYS A 272 -20.76 4.20 39.28
C LYS A 272 -20.33 5.01 40.51
N GLN A 273 -19.60 4.41 41.41
CA GLN A 273 -19.30 4.98 42.72
C GLN A 273 -18.02 5.82 42.74
N TYR A 274 -16.96 5.37 41.98
CA TYR A 274 -15.67 5.98 42.06
C TYR A 274 -15.23 6.65 40.73
N SER A 275 -16.03 6.48 39.66
CA SER A 275 -15.67 6.99 38.32
C SER A 275 -14.26 6.61 37.84
N PHE A 276 -13.66 5.54 38.36
CA PHE A 276 -12.32 5.08 38.03
C PHE A 276 -12.24 4.40 36.68
N VAL A 277 -13.35 3.84 36.26
CA VAL A 277 -13.50 3.04 35.06
C VAL A 277 -14.60 3.65 34.21
N VAL A 278 -14.37 3.76 32.92
CA VAL A 278 -15.32 4.32 31.96
C VAL A 278 -15.80 3.18 31.06
N PRO A 279 -17.11 2.99 30.88
CA PRO A 279 -17.61 2.05 29.89
C PRO A 279 -17.30 2.53 28.50
N LEU A 280 -16.85 1.63 27.61
CA LEU A 280 -16.58 1.94 26.22
C LEU A 280 -17.89 1.84 25.43
N ASN A 281 -18.36 2.97 24.88
CA ASN A 281 -19.63 3.07 24.14
C ASN A 281 -19.69 2.18 22.89
N GLN A 282 -18.54 1.80 22.36
CA GLN A 282 -18.40 1.01 21.13
C GLN A 282 -18.71 -0.48 21.34
N ARG A 283 -18.59 -1.00 22.56
CA ARG A 283 -18.83 -2.42 22.88
C ARG A 283 -19.47 -2.57 24.27
N LYS A 284 -20.71 -3.05 24.33
CA LYS A 284 -21.36 -3.36 25.60
C LYS A 284 -20.54 -4.32 26.47
N GLY A 285 -20.28 -3.93 27.71
CA GLY A 285 -19.55 -4.75 28.68
C GLY A 285 -18.03 -4.56 28.66
N TRP A 286 -17.51 -3.63 27.88
CA TRP A 286 -16.11 -3.24 27.89
C TRP A 286 -15.90 -1.97 28.70
N TYR A 287 -14.80 -1.92 29.45
CA TYR A 287 -14.42 -0.79 30.31
C TYR A 287 -12.97 -0.44 30.11
N LYS A 288 -12.59 0.80 30.41
CA LYS A 288 -11.21 1.29 30.42
C LYS A 288 -10.96 2.07 31.71
N PHE A 289 -9.77 1.93 32.28
CA PHE A 289 -9.36 2.83 33.36
C PHE A 289 -9.14 4.25 32.83
N LYS A 290 -9.43 5.27 33.64
CA LYS A 290 -8.93 6.61 33.35
C LYS A 290 -7.41 6.59 33.31
N ASN A 291 -6.83 7.20 32.29
CA ASN A 291 -5.39 7.09 31.99
C ASN A 291 -4.48 7.48 33.14
N ILE A 292 -4.85 8.53 33.89
CA ILE A 292 -4.04 9.01 35.04
C ILE A 292 -3.98 7.96 36.16
N LEU A 293 -5.10 7.34 36.45
CA LEU A 293 -5.20 6.28 37.44
C LEU A 293 -4.47 5.01 36.98
N LEU A 294 -4.59 4.65 35.70
CA LEU A 294 -3.92 3.48 35.13
C LEU A 294 -2.40 3.55 35.29
N SER A 295 -1.81 4.71 34.99
CA SER A 295 -0.37 4.92 35.13
C SER A 295 0.08 4.75 36.58
N TYR A 296 -0.67 5.31 37.52
CA TYR A 296 -0.42 5.17 38.95
C TYR A 296 -0.57 3.71 39.43
N LEU A 297 -1.65 3.03 39.06
CA LEU A 297 -1.90 1.63 39.44
C LEU A 297 -0.79 0.69 38.92
N ARG A 298 -0.34 0.90 37.69
CA ARG A 298 0.79 0.12 37.14
C ARG A 298 2.10 0.35 37.89
N PHE A 299 2.35 1.61 38.24
CA PHE A 299 3.51 1.94 39.08
C PHE A 299 3.42 1.26 40.45
N GLN A 300 2.27 1.35 41.14
CA GLN A 300 2.06 0.71 42.44
C GLN A 300 2.14 -0.83 42.35
N LEU A 301 1.56 -1.45 41.30
CA LEU A 301 1.69 -2.89 41.08
C LEU A 301 3.16 -3.33 40.99
N VAL A 302 3.97 -2.60 40.25
CA VAL A 302 5.41 -2.91 40.13
C VAL A 302 6.14 -2.69 41.45
N LYS A 303 5.78 -1.63 42.20
CA LYS A 303 6.39 -1.32 43.51
C LYS A 303 6.02 -2.35 44.57
N GLU A 304 4.75 -2.71 44.70
CA GLU A 304 4.25 -3.60 45.75
C GLU A 304 4.39 -5.09 45.42
N LYS A 305 4.19 -5.45 44.12
CA LYS A 305 4.03 -6.84 43.66
C LYS A 305 4.82 -7.16 42.39
N LYS A 306 6.07 -6.71 42.32
CA LYS A 306 6.93 -6.88 41.13
C LYS A 306 6.93 -8.33 40.59
N HIS A 307 6.95 -9.31 41.49
CA HIS A 307 6.96 -10.74 41.14
C HIS A 307 5.62 -11.24 40.54
N ALA A 308 4.50 -10.56 40.82
CA ALA A 308 3.18 -10.93 40.30
C ALA A 308 2.95 -10.45 38.85
N VAL A 309 3.68 -9.45 38.38
CA VAL A 309 3.44 -8.81 37.08
C VAL A 309 3.49 -9.81 35.93
N LYS A 310 4.54 -10.63 35.85
CA LYS A 310 4.67 -11.65 34.80
C LYS A 310 3.58 -12.73 34.85
N PRO A 311 3.28 -13.34 36.00
CA PRO A 311 2.14 -14.26 36.13
C PRO A 311 0.80 -13.66 35.72
N LEU A 312 0.54 -12.38 36.03
CA LEU A 312 -0.71 -11.69 35.64
C LEU A 312 -0.79 -11.54 34.10
N TYR A 313 0.30 -11.11 33.44
CA TYR A 313 0.34 -11.08 31.98
C TYR A 313 0.17 -12.46 31.35
N HIS A 314 0.73 -13.51 32.00
CA HIS A 314 0.55 -14.89 31.53
C HIS A 314 -0.90 -15.34 31.64
N ALA A 315 -1.59 -15.02 32.74
CA ALA A 315 -2.99 -15.35 32.93
C ALA A 315 -3.89 -14.64 31.90
N ALA A 316 -3.58 -13.37 31.59
CA ALA A 316 -4.26 -12.64 30.52
C ALA A 316 -4.04 -13.32 29.15
N ALA A 317 -2.79 -13.69 28.84
CA ALA A 317 -2.44 -14.34 27.58
C ALA A 317 -3.17 -15.68 27.40
N LEU A 318 -3.20 -16.52 28.45
CA LEU A 318 -3.95 -17.79 28.45
C LEU A 318 -5.43 -17.58 28.17
N HIS A 319 -6.06 -16.63 28.86
CA HIS A 319 -7.47 -16.31 28.64
C HIS A 319 -7.77 -15.92 27.18
N TYR A 320 -6.92 -15.11 26.58
CA TYR A 320 -7.11 -14.72 25.18
C TYR A 320 -6.80 -15.86 24.20
N GLU A 321 -5.84 -16.74 24.49
CA GLU A 321 -5.53 -17.95 23.71
C GLU A 321 -6.75 -18.91 23.72
N GLU A 322 -7.32 -19.20 24.91
CA GLU A 322 -8.50 -20.06 25.08
C GLU A 322 -9.76 -19.53 24.37
N ASN A 323 -9.86 -18.21 24.20
CA ASN A 323 -10.95 -17.57 23.48
C ASN A 323 -10.63 -17.28 22.01
N HIS A 324 -9.59 -17.88 21.45
CA HIS A 324 -9.17 -17.73 20.05
C HIS A 324 -8.86 -16.28 19.63
N LEU A 325 -8.52 -15.43 20.57
CA LEU A 325 -8.09 -14.05 20.36
C LEU A 325 -6.54 -13.99 20.28
N THR A 326 -5.99 -14.65 19.27
CA THR A 326 -4.55 -14.95 19.13
C THR A 326 -3.67 -13.69 19.22
N ASP A 327 -4.08 -12.59 18.61
CA ASP A 327 -3.29 -11.33 18.59
C ASP A 327 -3.12 -10.75 20.01
N TYR A 328 -4.21 -10.79 20.81
CA TYR A 328 -4.14 -10.40 22.22
C TYR A 328 -3.30 -11.38 23.03
N ALA A 329 -3.42 -12.68 22.76
CA ALA A 329 -2.60 -13.70 23.41
C ALA A 329 -1.09 -13.46 23.18
N ILE A 330 -0.68 -13.24 21.91
CA ILE A 330 0.70 -12.91 21.54
C ILE A 330 1.18 -11.66 22.30
N HIS A 331 0.37 -10.57 22.27
CA HIS A 331 0.71 -9.32 22.95
C HIS A 331 1.00 -9.52 24.44
N TYR A 332 0.15 -10.28 25.16
CA TYR A 332 0.33 -10.51 26.57
C TYR A 332 1.42 -11.53 26.90
N TYR A 333 1.63 -12.57 26.06
CA TYR A 333 2.79 -13.47 26.22
C TYR A 333 4.12 -12.73 26.04
N LEU A 334 4.21 -11.80 25.09
CA LEU A 334 5.39 -10.96 24.91
C LEU A 334 5.63 -10.05 26.14
N LYS A 335 4.56 -9.47 26.72
CA LYS A 335 4.66 -8.70 27.99
C LYS A 335 5.07 -9.57 29.17
N ALA A 336 4.61 -10.82 29.23
CA ALA A 336 5.01 -11.80 30.25
C ALA A 336 6.45 -12.29 30.06
N ARG A 337 7.10 -11.98 28.91
CA ARG A 337 8.36 -12.54 28.43
C ARG A 337 8.32 -14.08 28.27
N ASN A 338 7.13 -14.63 28.04
CA ASN A 338 6.98 -16.03 27.64
C ASN A 338 7.16 -16.13 26.11
N PHE A 339 8.43 -16.04 25.69
CA PHE A 339 8.78 -16.03 24.27
C PHE A 339 8.49 -17.36 23.57
N GLU A 340 8.49 -18.47 24.31
CA GLU A 340 8.17 -19.79 23.77
C GLU A 340 6.73 -19.84 23.23
N LYS A 341 5.75 -19.51 24.08
CA LYS A 341 4.34 -19.46 23.68
C LYS A 341 4.05 -18.39 22.62
N ALA A 342 4.60 -17.19 22.79
CA ALA A 342 4.47 -16.12 21.81
C ALA A 342 5.03 -16.54 20.44
N GLY A 343 6.21 -17.19 20.43
CA GLY A 343 6.87 -17.66 19.22
C GLY A 343 6.06 -18.72 18.47
N LEU A 344 5.44 -19.65 19.19
CA LEU A 344 4.56 -20.66 18.58
C LEU A 344 3.36 -20.01 17.87
N LEU A 345 2.66 -19.10 18.54
CA LEU A 345 1.52 -18.40 17.97
C LEU A 345 1.90 -17.49 16.78
N VAL A 346 3.06 -16.82 16.87
CA VAL A 346 3.58 -16.01 15.77
C VAL A 346 3.91 -16.89 14.57
N LYS A 347 4.56 -18.05 14.75
CA LYS A 347 4.86 -18.98 13.67
C LYS A 347 3.60 -19.47 12.95
N GLU A 348 2.53 -19.71 13.69
CA GLU A 348 1.24 -20.14 13.14
C GLU A 348 0.57 -19.05 12.29
N ARG A 349 0.64 -17.79 12.76
CA ARG A 349 -0.05 -16.66 12.11
C ARG A 349 0.76 -16.00 10.99
N ALA A 350 2.10 -15.99 11.13
CA ALA A 350 2.98 -15.24 10.22
C ALA A 350 2.86 -15.65 8.74
N PRO A 351 2.79 -16.94 8.37
CA PRO A 351 2.70 -17.33 6.96
C PRO A 351 1.52 -16.71 6.22
N GLU A 352 0.35 -16.70 6.87
CA GLU A 352 -0.84 -16.09 6.28
C GLU A 352 -0.71 -14.57 6.16
N MET A 353 -0.22 -13.90 7.23
CA MET A 353 -0.02 -12.46 7.25
C MET A 353 0.99 -12.00 6.20
N ILE A 354 2.08 -12.75 6.01
CA ILE A 354 3.12 -12.48 5.02
C ILE A 354 2.59 -12.72 3.60
N ARG A 355 1.93 -13.85 3.35
CA ARG A 355 1.39 -14.20 2.03
C ARG A 355 0.35 -13.20 1.54
N GLN A 356 -0.46 -12.68 2.45
CA GLN A 356 -1.48 -11.69 2.14
C GLN A 356 -0.97 -10.25 2.23
N GLU A 357 0.27 -10.04 2.64
CA GLU A 357 0.89 -8.73 2.95
C GLU A 357 0.04 -7.87 3.92
N LYS A 358 -0.80 -8.55 4.72
CA LYS A 358 -1.71 -7.89 5.66
C LYS A 358 -1.10 -7.77 7.03
N ARG A 359 -1.29 -6.60 7.64
CA ARG A 359 -0.93 -6.37 9.06
C ARG A 359 0.55 -6.61 9.35
N LEU A 360 1.43 -6.39 8.35
CA LEU A 360 2.88 -6.55 8.48
C LEU A 360 3.46 -5.71 9.62
N GLU A 361 2.92 -4.53 9.85
CA GLU A 361 3.31 -3.66 10.97
C GLU A 361 3.00 -4.28 12.34
N ALA A 362 1.86 -4.98 12.47
CA ALA A 362 1.55 -5.71 13.69
C ALA A 362 2.58 -6.83 13.94
N LEU A 363 2.90 -7.58 12.89
CA LEU A 363 3.91 -8.64 12.94
C LEU A 363 5.30 -8.07 13.28
N ASN A 364 5.68 -6.94 12.66
CA ASN A 364 6.93 -6.23 12.95
C ASN A 364 6.99 -5.78 14.42
N ARG A 365 5.91 -5.23 14.98
CA ARG A 365 5.83 -4.85 16.40
C ARG A 365 6.00 -6.06 17.30
N TRP A 366 5.43 -7.22 16.97
CA TRP A 366 5.63 -8.45 17.72
C TRP A 366 7.08 -8.90 17.66
N MET A 367 7.68 -8.97 16.46
CA MET A 367 9.08 -9.37 16.26
C MET A 367 10.05 -8.47 17.02
N ASN A 368 9.82 -7.15 17.02
CA ASN A 368 10.67 -6.19 17.76
C ASN A 368 10.55 -6.32 19.30
N ARG A 369 9.55 -7.02 19.83
CA ARG A 369 9.40 -7.27 21.28
C ARG A 369 10.06 -8.55 21.78
N PHE A 370 10.41 -9.46 20.88
CA PHE A 370 11.26 -10.60 21.26
C PHE A 370 12.66 -10.11 21.62
N SER A 371 13.35 -10.86 22.50
CA SER A 371 14.77 -10.58 22.71
C SER A 371 15.56 -11.01 21.48
N LYS A 372 16.54 -10.20 21.06
CA LYS A 372 17.41 -10.51 19.91
C LYS A 372 18.07 -11.89 20.05
N ALA A 373 18.50 -12.25 21.29
CA ALA A 373 19.09 -13.55 21.56
C ALA A 373 18.11 -14.70 21.32
N TYR A 374 16.85 -14.53 21.70
CA TYR A 374 15.82 -15.55 21.49
C TYR A 374 15.54 -15.76 19.98
N VAL A 375 15.33 -14.68 19.23
CA VAL A 375 15.10 -14.76 17.78
C VAL A 375 16.27 -15.43 17.08
N LYS A 376 17.50 -15.08 17.43
CA LYS A 376 18.71 -15.69 16.86
C LYS A 376 18.81 -17.20 17.10
N GLN A 377 18.26 -17.70 18.20
CA GLN A 377 18.26 -19.14 18.52
C GLN A 377 17.13 -19.92 17.84
N HIS A 378 16.19 -19.23 17.18
CA HIS A 378 15.02 -19.83 16.56
C HIS A 378 14.96 -19.45 15.05
N PRO A 379 15.55 -20.30 14.17
CA PRO A 379 15.66 -20.01 12.73
C PRO A 379 14.34 -19.64 12.06
N ASP A 380 13.25 -20.30 12.45
CA ASP A 380 11.91 -20.02 11.87
C ASP A 380 11.43 -18.58 12.20
N LEU A 381 11.65 -18.11 13.44
CA LEU A 381 11.32 -16.73 13.82
C LEU A 381 12.26 -15.73 13.16
N LEU A 382 13.52 -16.12 12.96
CA LEU A 382 14.47 -15.29 12.24
C LEU A 382 14.05 -15.14 10.77
N LEU A 383 13.58 -16.22 10.14
CA LEU A 383 13.03 -16.21 8.78
C LEU A 383 11.76 -15.31 8.68
N VAL A 384 10.81 -15.46 9.61
CA VAL A 384 9.64 -14.57 9.72
C VAL A 384 10.09 -13.10 9.80
N ASN A 385 11.10 -12.81 10.65
CA ASN A 385 11.63 -11.46 10.76
C ASN A 385 12.25 -10.98 9.46
N GLY A 386 12.97 -11.84 8.76
CA GLY A 386 13.55 -11.55 7.43
C GLY A 386 12.50 -11.15 6.41
N TRP A 387 11.44 -11.92 6.27
CA TRP A 387 10.32 -11.60 5.37
C TRP A 387 9.63 -10.29 5.74
N VAL A 388 9.38 -10.05 7.03
CA VAL A 388 8.80 -8.79 7.50
C VAL A 388 9.69 -7.61 7.16
N LYS A 389 11.01 -7.72 7.38
CA LYS A 389 11.96 -6.65 7.04
C LYS A 389 12.03 -6.40 5.54
N PHE A 390 11.99 -7.47 4.73
CA PHE A 390 11.93 -7.36 3.28
C PHE A 390 10.67 -6.62 2.80
N LEU A 391 9.49 -7.05 3.27
CA LEU A 391 8.21 -6.48 2.84
C LEU A 391 7.99 -5.03 3.33
N LEU A 392 8.65 -4.63 4.42
CA LEU A 392 8.60 -3.26 4.96
C LEU A 392 9.78 -2.37 4.52
N ASP A 393 10.53 -2.73 3.47
CA ASP A 393 11.68 -1.97 2.93
C ASP A 393 12.83 -1.73 3.92
N GLN A 394 12.90 -2.51 4.98
CA GLN A 394 13.95 -2.40 6.00
C GLN A 394 15.19 -3.22 5.60
N HIS A 395 15.76 -2.94 4.41
CA HIS A 395 16.81 -3.74 3.78
C HIS A 395 18.11 -3.83 4.60
N ASP A 396 18.50 -2.77 5.31
CA ASP A 396 19.71 -2.81 6.15
C ASP A 396 19.55 -3.79 7.31
N ALA A 397 18.36 -3.85 7.91
CA ALA A 397 18.03 -4.83 8.95
C ALA A 397 17.99 -6.26 8.39
N LEU A 398 17.51 -6.44 7.14
CA LEU A 398 17.52 -7.73 6.47
C LEU A 398 18.95 -8.22 6.17
N ILE A 399 19.85 -7.36 5.70
CA ILE A 399 21.27 -7.70 5.49
C ILE A 399 21.91 -8.18 6.79
N GLU A 400 21.59 -7.53 7.90
CA GLU A 400 22.10 -7.94 9.22
C GLU A 400 21.56 -9.33 9.63
N ILE A 401 20.33 -9.65 9.27
CA ILE A 401 19.74 -10.99 9.48
C ILE A 401 20.51 -12.02 8.65
N PHE A 402 20.79 -11.77 7.38
CA PHE A 402 21.57 -12.69 6.54
C PHE A 402 22.96 -12.95 7.09
N ARG A 403 23.67 -11.93 7.59
CA ARG A 403 24.98 -12.11 8.25
C ARG A 403 24.93 -13.02 9.49
N GLN A 404 23.77 -13.09 10.14
CA GLN A 404 23.57 -13.95 11.30
C GLN A 404 23.28 -15.41 10.93
N THR A 405 22.84 -15.68 9.70
CA THR A 405 22.47 -17.02 9.21
C THR A 405 23.64 -17.79 8.60
N ASP A 406 24.71 -17.13 8.14
CA ASP A 406 25.90 -17.78 7.56
C ASP A 406 26.60 -18.77 8.54
N HIS A 407 26.25 -18.72 9.82
CA HIS A 407 26.74 -19.63 10.86
C HIS A 407 25.82 -20.85 11.13
N HIS A 408 24.66 -20.96 10.47
CA HIS A 408 23.69 -22.03 10.69
C HIS A 408 23.60 -23.01 9.48
N ALA A 409 24.74 -23.45 8.96
CA ALA A 409 24.84 -24.35 7.81
C ALA A 409 24.21 -25.76 8.01
N ASP A 410 23.66 -26.06 9.18
CA ASP A 410 23.05 -27.34 9.54
C ASP A 410 21.50 -27.33 9.60
N VAL A 411 20.82 -26.34 9.02
CA VAL A 411 19.34 -26.31 8.99
C VAL A 411 18.84 -27.36 8.00
N ASP A 412 17.84 -28.12 8.39
CA ASP A 412 17.15 -29.14 7.59
C ASP A 412 16.97 -28.70 6.13
N ARG A 413 17.22 -29.60 5.18
CA ARG A 413 17.26 -29.30 3.73
C ARG A 413 16.02 -28.52 3.22
N ASP A 414 14.87 -28.73 3.84
CA ASP A 414 13.62 -28.03 3.47
C ASP A 414 13.56 -26.59 4.03
N GLY A 415 14.11 -26.33 5.22
CA GLY A 415 14.28 -24.98 5.78
C GLY A 415 15.29 -24.10 5.03
N ASN A 416 16.21 -24.72 4.30
CA ASN A 416 17.20 -24.00 3.49
C ASN A 416 16.55 -23.35 2.24
N ASN A 417 15.55 -23.99 1.65
CA ASN A 417 14.86 -23.46 0.47
C ASN A 417 14.13 -22.15 0.78
N GLU A 418 13.45 -22.04 1.93
CA GLU A 418 12.75 -20.79 2.33
C GLU A 418 13.73 -19.61 2.55
N TRP A 419 14.92 -19.89 3.06
CA TRP A 419 15.98 -18.88 3.17
C TRP A 419 16.53 -18.47 1.81
N ILE A 420 16.75 -19.45 0.92
CA ILE A 420 17.18 -19.18 -0.46
C ILE A 420 16.11 -18.36 -1.19
N LEU A 421 14.82 -18.68 -1.01
CA LEU A 421 13.73 -17.91 -1.58
C LEU A 421 13.68 -16.46 -1.05
N LEU A 422 13.93 -16.24 0.23
CA LEU A 422 14.03 -14.88 0.78
C LEU A 422 15.26 -14.13 0.22
N GLN A 423 16.40 -14.79 0.12
CA GLN A 423 17.60 -14.21 -0.50
C GLN A 423 17.39 -13.94 -1.98
N LEU A 424 16.70 -14.83 -2.70
CA LEU A 424 16.31 -14.67 -4.09
C LEU A 424 15.44 -13.42 -4.27
N ASN A 425 14.40 -13.27 -3.45
CA ASN A 425 13.55 -12.07 -3.47
C ASN A 425 14.36 -10.80 -3.21
N GLN A 426 15.30 -10.81 -2.27
CA GLN A 426 16.17 -9.67 -2.00
C GLN A 426 17.11 -9.38 -3.19
N ALA A 427 17.66 -10.40 -3.86
CA ALA A 427 18.51 -10.24 -5.03
C ALA A 427 17.72 -9.71 -6.23
N LEU A 428 16.49 -10.20 -6.43
CA LEU A 428 15.54 -9.71 -7.44
C LEU A 428 15.19 -8.22 -7.19
N TRP A 429 15.07 -7.82 -5.93
CA TRP A 429 14.81 -6.43 -5.58
C TRP A 429 16.02 -5.50 -5.77
N LYS A 430 17.25 -5.97 -5.40
CA LYS A 430 18.48 -5.14 -5.39
C LYS A 430 19.39 -5.30 -6.60
N VAL A 431 18.96 -6.03 -7.63
CA VAL A 431 19.72 -6.12 -8.89
C VAL A 431 21.07 -6.78 -8.80
N ASN A 432 21.06 -8.05 -8.75
CA ASN A 432 22.25 -8.81 -9.13
C ASN A 432 21.84 -10.09 -9.86
N GLY A 433 21.70 -10.03 -11.19
CA GLY A 433 21.31 -11.17 -12.02
C GLY A 433 22.27 -12.36 -11.87
N GLU A 434 23.55 -12.11 -11.62
CA GLU A 434 24.53 -13.17 -11.31
C GLU A 434 24.16 -13.87 -9.99
N THR A 435 23.86 -13.12 -8.94
CA THR A 435 23.42 -13.67 -7.64
C THR A 435 22.07 -14.39 -7.76
N VAL A 436 21.17 -13.92 -8.61
CA VAL A 436 19.88 -14.60 -8.89
C VAL A 436 20.14 -15.99 -9.49
N SER A 437 21.03 -16.06 -10.50
CA SER A 437 21.41 -17.33 -11.13
C SER A 437 22.06 -18.29 -10.12
N GLU A 438 23.01 -17.82 -9.30
CA GLU A 438 23.65 -18.62 -8.26
C GLU A 438 22.66 -19.15 -7.22
N LEU A 439 21.73 -18.32 -6.76
CA LEU A 439 20.70 -18.72 -5.79
C LEU A 439 19.73 -19.73 -6.39
N MET A 440 19.35 -19.57 -7.66
CA MET A 440 18.52 -20.56 -8.36
C MET A 440 19.22 -21.92 -8.49
N ASP A 441 20.54 -21.95 -8.73
CA ASP A 441 21.32 -23.19 -8.78
C ASP A 441 21.34 -23.94 -7.41
N HIS A 442 21.29 -23.19 -6.31
CA HIS A 442 21.22 -23.77 -4.96
C HIS A 442 19.81 -24.17 -4.51
N LEU A 443 18.76 -23.72 -5.22
CA LEU A 443 17.38 -24.04 -4.88
C LEU A 443 17.06 -25.52 -5.24
N ILE A 444 16.89 -26.34 -4.21
CA ILE A 444 16.58 -27.78 -4.36
C ILE A 444 15.09 -27.96 -4.08
N LEU A 445 14.29 -28.03 -5.13
CA LEU A 445 12.87 -28.31 -5.03
C LEU A 445 12.64 -29.83 -5.12
N LYS A 446 11.96 -30.39 -4.12
CA LYS A 446 11.43 -31.75 -4.17
C LYS A 446 10.07 -31.73 -4.84
N GLU A 447 9.72 -32.83 -5.49
CA GLU A 447 8.37 -33.05 -6.03
C GLU A 447 7.33 -32.83 -4.90
N GLY A 448 6.38 -31.92 -5.08
CA GLY A 448 5.37 -31.56 -4.07
C GLY A 448 5.82 -30.55 -3.00
N PHE A 449 6.95 -29.87 -3.18
CA PHE A 449 7.33 -28.75 -2.30
C PHE A 449 6.36 -27.59 -2.48
N GLU A 450 5.67 -27.21 -1.40
CA GLU A 450 4.86 -26.00 -1.33
C GLU A 450 5.60 -24.96 -0.49
N THR A 451 5.79 -23.77 -1.03
CA THR A 451 6.39 -22.66 -0.27
C THR A 451 5.42 -22.16 0.79
N VAL A 452 5.91 -21.96 2.01
CA VAL A 452 5.16 -21.35 3.11
C VAL A 452 5.05 -19.84 2.91
N TYR A 453 6.06 -19.25 2.28
CA TYR A 453 6.17 -17.82 2.04
C TYR A 453 6.18 -17.52 0.52
N PRO A 454 5.83 -16.30 0.10
CA PRO A 454 5.81 -15.95 -1.32
C PRO A 454 7.21 -16.03 -1.93
N VAL A 455 7.32 -16.71 -3.07
CA VAL A 455 8.57 -16.82 -3.84
C VAL A 455 8.97 -15.48 -4.43
N ILE A 456 8.00 -14.79 -5.00
CA ILE A 456 8.12 -13.42 -5.47
C ILE A 456 7.07 -12.62 -4.74
N ALA A 457 7.50 -11.76 -3.83
CA ALA A 457 6.56 -10.88 -3.17
C ALA A 457 5.84 -10.02 -4.22
N ARG A 458 4.52 -9.91 -4.15
CA ARG A 458 3.74 -9.01 -5.02
C ARG A 458 4.31 -7.59 -5.05
N LYS A 459 4.97 -7.21 -3.97
CA LYS A 459 5.72 -5.97 -3.85
C LYS A 459 6.80 -5.81 -4.94
N ILE A 460 7.53 -6.87 -5.30
CA ILE A 460 8.51 -6.82 -6.40
C ILE A 460 7.78 -6.56 -7.71
N LEU A 461 6.64 -7.22 -7.92
CA LEU A 461 5.81 -7.01 -9.11
C LEU A 461 5.19 -5.59 -9.13
N ARG A 462 4.80 -5.03 -7.97
CA ARG A 462 4.21 -3.69 -7.84
C ARG A 462 5.23 -2.55 -7.91
N ALA A 463 6.39 -2.73 -7.29
CA ALA A 463 7.42 -1.70 -7.22
C ALA A 463 8.16 -1.49 -8.52
N ASN A 464 7.96 -2.38 -9.48
CA ASN A 464 8.56 -2.28 -10.79
C ASN A 464 7.71 -1.42 -11.71
N ASP A 465 8.36 -0.87 -12.68
CA ASP A 465 7.75 -0.05 -13.71
C ASP A 465 6.60 -0.84 -14.36
N PRO A 466 5.33 -0.45 -14.17
CA PRO A 466 4.19 -1.26 -14.60
C PRO A 466 4.06 -1.32 -16.12
N HIS A 467 4.89 -0.58 -16.88
CA HIS A 467 4.86 -0.59 -18.33
C HIS A 467 5.70 -1.74 -18.94
N SER A 468 6.64 -2.32 -18.17
CA SER A 468 7.55 -3.35 -18.67
C SER A 468 8.05 -4.27 -17.54
N LEU A 469 7.86 -5.56 -17.72
CA LEU A 469 8.47 -6.57 -16.86
C LEU A 469 9.98 -6.71 -17.10
N LEU A 470 10.43 -6.50 -18.34
CA LEU A 470 11.83 -6.52 -18.70
C LEU A 470 12.61 -5.42 -17.97
N ASP A 471 12.06 -4.22 -17.85
CA ASP A 471 12.69 -3.11 -17.16
C ASP A 471 12.68 -3.22 -15.65
N GLY A 472 11.79 -4.01 -15.11
CA GLY A 472 11.52 -4.01 -13.69
C GLY A 472 11.80 -5.31 -12.96
N ILE A 473 11.34 -6.44 -13.48
CA ILE A 473 11.30 -7.68 -12.74
C ILE A 473 12.62 -8.45 -12.75
N PHE A 474 12.77 -9.26 -11.71
CA PHE A 474 13.84 -10.26 -11.56
C PHE A 474 15.24 -9.68 -11.49
N GLY A 475 15.40 -8.38 -11.23
CA GLY A 475 16.70 -7.74 -11.10
C GLY A 475 17.49 -7.63 -12.41
N PHE A 476 16.84 -7.87 -13.54
CA PHE A 476 17.51 -7.80 -14.84
C PHE A 476 17.54 -6.37 -15.41
N TYR A 477 16.58 -5.52 -15.02
CA TYR A 477 16.51 -4.09 -15.38
C TYR A 477 16.82 -3.76 -16.83
N GLY A 478 16.23 -4.55 -17.73
CA GLY A 478 16.47 -4.45 -19.15
C GLY A 478 17.70 -5.21 -19.64
N ASN A 479 18.40 -6.00 -18.81
CA ASN A 479 19.48 -6.86 -19.28
C ASN A 479 18.93 -8.10 -20.00
N ALA A 480 18.42 -7.91 -21.22
CA ALA A 480 17.79 -8.95 -22.01
C ALA A 480 18.73 -10.11 -22.34
N ALA A 481 20.01 -9.82 -22.56
CA ALA A 481 21.01 -10.85 -22.87
C ALA A 481 21.24 -11.82 -21.69
N LEU A 482 21.28 -11.29 -20.45
CA LEU A 482 21.41 -12.12 -19.26
C LEU A 482 20.12 -12.87 -18.98
N LEU A 483 18.97 -12.21 -19.13
CA LEU A 483 17.67 -12.82 -18.94
C LEU A 483 17.45 -13.99 -19.90
N GLU A 484 17.80 -13.84 -21.16
CA GLU A 484 17.72 -14.92 -22.15
C GLU A 484 18.56 -16.15 -21.76
N LYS A 485 19.75 -15.91 -21.23
CA LYS A 485 20.62 -16.98 -20.74
C LYS A 485 20.03 -17.73 -19.55
N GLU A 486 19.33 -17.03 -18.67
CA GLU A 486 18.78 -17.60 -17.43
C GLU A 486 17.30 -18.00 -17.54
N ASN A 487 16.64 -17.75 -18.68
CA ASN A 487 15.20 -17.94 -18.86
C ASN A 487 14.76 -19.40 -18.59
N ASP A 488 15.49 -20.36 -19.12
CA ASP A 488 15.16 -21.78 -18.90
C ASP A 488 15.22 -22.15 -17.42
N LYS A 489 16.18 -21.62 -16.66
CA LYS A 489 16.26 -21.82 -15.20
C LYS A 489 15.11 -21.16 -14.46
N LEU A 490 14.70 -19.95 -14.88
CA LEU A 490 13.56 -19.25 -14.29
C LEU A 490 12.29 -20.09 -14.43
N TYR A 491 12.02 -20.61 -15.62
CA TYR A 491 10.89 -21.52 -15.84
C TYR A 491 11.03 -22.81 -15.04
N GLU A 492 12.16 -23.52 -15.10
CA GLU A 492 12.36 -24.78 -14.39
C GLU A 492 12.18 -24.65 -12.87
N LYS A 493 12.67 -23.54 -12.27
CA LYS A 493 12.74 -23.38 -10.82
C LYS A 493 11.57 -22.63 -10.20
N LEU A 494 10.91 -21.77 -10.95
CA LEU A 494 9.89 -20.88 -10.39
C LEU A 494 8.46 -21.23 -10.80
N THR A 495 8.27 -21.88 -11.95
CA THR A 495 6.91 -22.28 -12.41
C THR A 495 6.21 -23.17 -11.37
N GLY A 496 4.97 -22.83 -11.06
CA GLY A 496 4.11 -23.58 -10.12
C GLY A 496 4.39 -23.31 -8.65
N LEU A 497 5.42 -22.51 -8.29
CA LEU A 497 5.69 -22.17 -6.89
C LEU A 497 4.74 -21.08 -6.35
N ASP A 498 4.36 -20.13 -7.20
CA ASP A 498 3.41 -19.07 -6.88
C ASP A 498 2.52 -18.82 -8.08
N PRO A 499 1.18 -18.79 -7.94
CA PRO A 499 0.27 -18.54 -9.06
C PRO A 499 0.52 -17.22 -9.81
N ALA A 500 1.17 -16.24 -9.17
CA ALA A 500 1.50 -14.96 -9.79
C ALA A 500 2.73 -15.01 -10.70
N ILE A 501 3.57 -16.04 -10.58
CA ILE A 501 4.82 -16.15 -11.34
C ILE A 501 4.56 -16.58 -12.79
N ASP A 502 3.74 -17.60 -13.00
CA ASP A 502 3.55 -18.19 -14.33
C ASP A 502 3.07 -17.15 -15.36
N PRO A 503 2.04 -16.34 -15.11
CA PRO A 503 1.67 -15.25 -16.00
C PRO A 503 2.76 -14.20 -16.19
N ALA A 504 3.51 -13.89 -15.13
CA ALA A 504 4.60 -12.90 -15.21
C ALA A 504 5.74 -13.41 -16.11
N LEU A 505 6.14 -14.67 -15.99
CA LEU A 505 7.16 -15.27 -16.86
C LEU A 505 6.71 -15.30 -18.32
N LEU A 506 5.44 -15.64 -18.59
CA LEU A 506 4.89 -15.64 -19.95
C LEU A 506 4.90 -14.23 -20.57
N VAL A 507 4.54 -13.19 -19.79
CA VAL A 507 4.56 -11.81 -20.27
C VAL A 507 5.99 -11.33 -20.47
N LEU A 508 6.91 -11.69 -19.59
CA LEU A 508 8.34 -11.37 -19.70
C LEU A 508 8.97 -11.98 -20.95
N ASP A 509 8.70 -13.25 -21.21
CA ASP A 509 9.19 -13.93 -22.39
C ASP A 509 8.57 -13.36 -23.68
N ALA A 510 7.29 -12.98 -23.63
CA ALA A 510 6.63 -12.26 -24.72
C ALA A 510 7.33 -10.92 -25.01
N GLU A 511 7.79 -10.21 -23.98
CA GLU A 511 8.49 -8.94 -24.11
C GLU A 511 9.91 -9.12 -24.71
N LEU A 512 10.63 -10.17 -24.30
CA LEU A 512 11.90 -10.54 -24.92
C LEU A 512 11.75 -10.84 -26.42
N HIS A 513 10.74 -11.63 -26.79
CA HIS A 513 10.44 -11.91 -28.19
C HIS A 513 10.03 -10.64 -28.95
N TYR A 514 9.31 -9.72 -28.30
CA TYR A 514 8.96 -8.43 -28.89
C TYR A 514 10.22 -7.63 -29.21
N GLU A 515 11.12 -7.46 -28.26
CA GLU A 515 12.35 -6.69 -28.47
C GLU A 515 13.23 -7.27 -29.59
N LYS A 516 13.19 -8.58 -29.82
CA LYS A 516 13.85 -9.27 -30.94
C LYS A 516 13.08 -9.18 -32.27
N ASN A 517 12.02 -8.39 -32.33
CA ASN A 517 11.14 -8.28 -33.50
C ASN A 517 10.47 -9.60 -33.93
N GLN A 518 10.30 -10.52 -32.99
CA GLN A 518 9.60 -11.82 -33.18
C GLN A 518 8.12 -11.70 -32.78
N LEU A 519 7.40 -10.84 -33.51
CA LEU A 519 6.05 -10.39 -33.09
C LEU A 519 5.02 -11.52 -32.96
N GLU A 520 5.13 -12.59 -33.76
CA GLU A 520 4.20 -13.71 -33.67
C GLU A 520 4.38 -14.52 -32.38
N ASN A 521 5.63 -14.82 -32.01
CA ASN A 521 5.92 -15.54 -30.78
C ASN A 521 5.54 -14.71 -29.57
N SER A 522 5.91 -13.42 -29.57
CA SER A 522 5.50 -12.48 -28.55
C SER A 522 3.99 -12.47 -28.35
N LEU A 523 3.20 -12.39 -29.41
CA LEU A 523 1.76 -12.36 -29.35
C LEU A 523 1.16 -13.64 -28.74
N LEU A 524 1.68 -14.81 -29.10
CA LEU A 524 1.18 -16.08 -28.59
C LEU A 524 1.37 -16.22 -27.08
N LEU A 525 2.57 -15.93 -26.59
CA LEU A 525 2.88 -15.93 -25.15
C LEU A 525 2.08 -14.90 -24.38
N LEU A 526 1.96 -13.70 -24.95
CA LEU A 526 1.24 -12.59 -24.33
C LEU A 526 -0.25 -12.89 -24.11
N VAL A 527 -0.91 -13.52 -25.13
CA VAL A 527 -2.33 -13.89 -24.99
C VAL A 527 -2.56 -14.85 -23.85
N ARG A 528 -1.67 -15.84 -23.73
CA ARG A 528 -1.72 -16.81 -22.66
C ARG A 528 -1.48 -16.13 -21.30
N GLY A 529 -0.39 -15.35 -21.16
CA GLY A 529 -0.08 -14.66 -19.92
C GLY A 529 -1.18 -13.68 -19.49
N MET A 530 -1.78 -12.94 -20.44
CA MET A 530 -2.94 -12.07 -20.14
C MET A 530 -4.15 -12.84 -19.64
N ALA A 531 -4.47 -13.98 -20.26
CA ALA A 531 -5.63 -14.76 -19.89
C ALA A 531 -5.47 -15.36 -18.48
N GLU A 532 -4.32 -15.93 -18.18
CA GLU A 532 -4.01 -16.50 -16.85
C GLU A 532 -3.97 -15.39 -15.76
N ALA A 533 -3.37 -14.23 -16.06
CA ALA A 533 -3.35 -13.10 -15.15
C ALA A 533 -4.76 -12.55 -14.87
N GLU A 534 -5.59 -12.43 -15.89
CA GLU A 534 -6.98 -11.94 -15.78
C GLU A 534 -7.87 -12.89 -14.97
N GLU A 535 -7.79 -14.21 -15.22
CA GLU A 535 -8.57 -15.23 -14.51
C GLU A 535 -8.22 -15.28 -13.02
N ALA A 536 -6.93 -15.12 -12.69
CA ALA A 536 -6.45 -15.12 -11.32
C ALA A 536 -6.49 -13.73 -10.65
N SER A 537 -6.95 -12.69 -11.35
CA SER A 537 -6.95 -11.28 -10.87
C SER A 537 -5.56 -10.78 -10.46
N LEU A 538 -4.52 -11.18 -11.20
CA LEU A 538 -3.12 -10.81 -10.98
C LEU A 538 -2.78 -9.56 -11.81
N TRP A 539 -3.22 -8.40 -11.33
CA TRP A 539 -3.13 -7.14 -12.06
C TRP A 539 -1.68 -6.71 -12.30
N GLU A 540 -0.77 -7.08 -11.40
CA GLU A 540 0.68 -6.83 -11.49
C GLU A 540 1.31 -7.45 -12.76
N SER A 541 0.76 -8.54 -13.26
CA SER A 541 1.17 -9.20 -14.52
C SER A 541 0.28 -8.78 -15.70
N TYR A 542 -0.99 -8.48 -15.43
CA TYR A 542 -1.96 -8.09 -16.45
C TYR A 542 -1.66 -6.71 -17.06
N ILE A 543 -1.30 -5.72 -16.23
CA ILE A 543 -1.03 -4.35 -16.72
C ILE A 543 0.16 -4.29 -17.68
N PRO A 544 1.37 -4.84 -17.36
CA PRO A 544 2.46 -4.90 -18.34
C PRO A 544 2.05 -5.61 -19.64
N ALA A 545 1.22 -6.64 -19.53
CA ALA A 545 0.70 -7.32 -20.70
C ALA A 545 -0.20 -6.42 -21.58
N VAL A 546 -1.02 -5.55 -20.98
CA VAL A 546 -1.81 -4.53 -21.71
C VAL A 546 -0.88 -3.53 -22.41
N PHE A 547 0.19 -3.11 -21.76
CA PHE A 547 1.20 -2.24 -22.37
C PHE A 547 1.86 -2.89 -23.59
N LEU A 548 2.37 -4.10 -23.42
CA LEU A 548 3.00 -4.85 -24.52
C LEU A 548 2.04 -5.13 -25.67
N PHE A 549 0.79 -5.48 -25.35
CA PHE A 549 -0.24 -5.69 -26.36
C PHE A 549 -0.50 -4.42 -27.18
N SER A 550 -0.58 -3.28 -26.51
CA SER A 550 -0.79 -2.00 -27.16
C SER A 550 0.36 -1.69 -28.12
N ARG A 551 1.62 -1.89 -27.71
CA ARG A 551 2.80 -1.76 -28.58
C ARG A 551 2.75 -2.72 -29.78
N LEU A 552 2.37 -3.99 -29.55
CA LEU A 552 2.19 -4.98 -30.63
C LEU A 552 1.13 -4.54 -31.64
N MET A 553 0.01 -4.02 -31.21
CA MET A 553 -1.07 -3.59 -32.10
C MET A 553 -0.63 -2.37 -32.93
N HIS A 554 0.02 -1.40 -32.33
CA HIS A 554 0.61 -0.27 -33.05
C HIS A 554 1.62 -0.73 -34.09
N SER A 555 2.52 -1.66 -33.71
CA SER A 555 3.55 -2.19 -34.62
C SER A 555 2.95 -2.92 -35.84
N GLN A 556 1.74 -3.47 -35.71
CA GLN A 556 1.01 -4.12 -36.79
C GLN A 556 0.09 -3.17 -37.59
N GLY A 557 0.12 -1.86 -37.33
CA GLY A 557 -0.72 -0.86 -37.98
C GLY A 557 -2.19 -0.91 -37.57
N ASN A 558 -2.48 -1.42 -36.37
CA ASN A 558 -3.85 -1.49 -35.81
C ASN A 558 -3.99 -0.75 -34.47
N PRO A 559 -3.77 0.59 -34.45
CA PRO A 559 -3.83 1.37 -33.20
C PRO A 559 -5.22 1.36 -32.55
N GLN A 560 -6.28 1.20 -33.34
CA GLN A 560 -7.64 1.16 -32.82
C GLN A 560 -7.91 -0.04 -31.90
N ALA A 561 -7.27 -1.17 -32.16
CA ALA A 561 -7.36 -2.34 -31.27
C ALA A 561 -6.67 -2.06 -29.92
N ALA A 562 -5.56 -1.35 -29.92
CA ALA A 562 -4.87 -0.89 -28.72
C ALA A 562 -5.77 0.05 -27.89
N ALA A 563 -6.27 1.11 -28.51
CA ALA A 563 -7.17 2.07 -27.87
C ALA A 563 -8.40 1.38 -27.23
N THR A 564 -9.02 0.47 -27.96
CA THR A 564 -10.20 -0.28 -27.45
C THR A 564 -9.87 -1.13 -26.23
N LEU A 565 -8.68 -1.77 -26.19
CA LEU A 565 -8.28 -2.55 -25.03
C LEU A 565 -7.99 -1.65 -23.83
N ILE A 566 -7.30 -0.54 -24.03
CA ILE A 566 -6.97 0.43 -22.98
C ILE A 566 -8.27 0.97 -22.35
N ASP A 567 -9.22 1.45 -23.17
CA ASP A 567 -10.49 1.99 -22.68
C ASP A 567 -11.29 0.95 -21.89
N LYS A 568 -11.41 -0.28 -22.40
CA LYS A 568 -12.08 -1.39 -21.68
C LYS A 568 -11.40 -1.74 -20.36
N THR A 569 -10.07 -1.67 -20.33
CA THR A 569 -9.32 -1.95 -19.09
C THR A 569 -9.56 -0.84 -18.06
N ILE A 570 -9.58 0.42 -18.48
CA ILE A 570 -9.91 1.57 -17.61
C ILE A 570 -11.35 1.44 -17.05
N GLU A 571 -12.33 1.18 -17.92
CA GLU A 571 -13.73 0.98 -17.52
C GLU A 571 -13.86 -0.14 -16.49
N ARG A 572 -13.25 -1.29 -16.76
CA ARG A 572 -13.27 -2.45 -15.85
C ARG A 572 -12.64 -2.16 -14.51
N PHE A 573 -11.50 -1.45 -14.47
CA PHE A 573 -10.81 -1.13 -13.22
C PHE A 573 -11.62 -0.13 -12.40
N ASN A 574 -12.29 0.82 -13.05
CA ASN A 574 -13.24 1.72 -12.39
C ASN A 574 -14.43 0.95 -11.78
N GLU A 575 -15.00 -0.03 -12.50
CA GLU A 575 -16.07 -0.89 -11.99
C GLU A 575 -15.63 -1.75 -10.79
N LEU A 576 -14.37 -2.22 -10.79
CA LEU A 576 -13.79 -3.00 -9.70
C LEU A 576 -13.27 -2.14 -8.54
N GLY A 577 -13.26 -0.81 -8.68
CA GLY A 577 -12.71 0.11 -7.69
C GLY A 577 -11.18 0.05 -7.57
N ILE A 578 -10.47 -0.36 -8.62
CA ILE A 578 -9.00 -0.47 -8.65
C ILE A 578 -8.43 0.84 -9.17
N VAL A 579 -8.05 1.72 -8.25
CA VAL A 579 -7.51 3.07 -8.59
C VAL A 579 -6.00 3.04 -8.84
N GLU A 580 -5.29 2.10 -8.22
CA GLU A 580 -3.83 1.99 -8.21
C GLU A 580 -3.17 2.07 -9.61
N TYR A 581 -3.81 1.49 -10.63
CA TYR A 581 -3.29 1.46 -12.01
C TYR A 581 -3.92 2.51 -12.94
N GLY A 582 -4.85 3.32 -12.46
CA GLY A 582 -5.57 4.31 -13.27
C GLY A 582 -4.63 5.28 -13.99
N ASN A 583 -3.72 5.91 -13.25
CA ASN A 583 -2.73 6.85 -13.81
C ASN A 583 -1.83 6.18 -14.86
N LYS A 584 -1.46 4.91 -14.66
CA LYS A 584 -0.62 4.16 -15.59
C LYS A 584 -1.31 3.88 -16.92
N LEU A 585 -2.57 3.49 -16.85
CA LEU A 585 -3.39 3.29 -18.06
C LEU A 585 -3.65 4.61 -18.79
N CYS A 586 -3.81 5.73 -18.07
CA CYS A 586 -3.89 7.07 -18.68
C CYS A 586 -2.59 7.45 -19.41
N ALA A 587 -1.42 7.13 -18.84
CA ALA A 587 -0.14 7.35 -19.52
C ALA A 587 0.01 6.46 -20.77
N LEU A 588 -0.44 5.21 -20.72
CA LEU A 588 -0.47 4.32 -21.89
C LEU A 588 -1.42 4.87 -22.98
N LYS A 589 -2.56 5.42 -22.57
CA LYS A 589 -3.47 6.08 -23.52
C LYS A 589 -2.81 7.28 -24.17
N ALA A 590 -2.15 8.14 -23.39
CA ALA A 590 -1.40 9.29 -23.88
C ALA A 590 -0.28 8.88 -24.85
N TRP A 591 0.43 7.77 -24.59
CA TRP A 591 1.38 7.19 -25.54
C TRP A 591 0.69 6.81 -26.85
N SER A 592 -0.44 6.10 -26.78
CA SER A 592 -1.19 5.71 -27.99
C SER A 592 -1.68 6.90 -28.79
N ASP A 593 -2.14 7.96 -28.14
CA ASP A 593 -2.56 9.21 -28.77
C ASP A 593 -1.38 9.94 -29.41
N LEU A 594 -0.20 9.93 -28.76
CA LEU A 594 1.02 10.51 -29.31
C LEU A 594 1.46 9.79 -30.60
N GLU A 595 1.42 8.47 -30.63
CA GLU A 595 1.74 7.66 -31.81
C GLU A 595 0.76 7.92 -32.98
N GLN A 596 -0.47 8.31 -32.66
CA GLN A 596 -1.47 8.69 -33.67
C GLN A 596 -1.43 10.18 -34.03
N GLY A 597 -0.57 10.99 -33.42
CA GLY A 597 -0.41 12.42 -33.66
C GLY A 597 -1.48 13.30 -32.98
N SER A 598 -2.24 12.76 -32.00
CA SER A 598 -3.31 13.49 -31.28
C SER A 598 -2.73 14.35 -30.16
N LEU A 599 -1.98 15.41 -30.49
CA LEU A 599 -1.28 16.23 -29.48
C LEU A 599 -2.20 16.92 -28.49
N ASP A 600 -3.42 17.28 -28.86
CA ASP A 600 -4.40 17.92 -27.96
C ASP A 600 -4.82 16.97 -26.84
N ALA A 601 -5.04 15.69 -27.14
CA ALA A 601 -5.37 14.67 -26.13
C ALA A 601 -4.21 14.46 -25.15
N VAL A 602 -2.97 14.43 -25.66
CA VAL A 602 -1.76 14.30 -24.83
C VAL A 602 -1.59 15.53 -23.92
N GLU A 603 -1.89 16.73 -24.41
CA GLU A 603 -1.85 17.95 -23.59
C GLU A 603 -2.91 17.95 -22.50
N GLY A 604 -4.11 17.46 -22.79
CA GLY A 604 -5.15 17.22 -21.79
C GLY A 604 -4.64 16.34 -20.66
N TRP A 605 -4.06 15.19 -21.00
CA TRP A 605 -3.48 14.27 -20.03
C TRP A 605 -2.35 14.90 -19.18
N ILE A 606 -1.43 15.65 -19.78
CA ILE A 606 -0.34 16.34 -19.05
C ILE A 606 -0.91 17.31 -18.00
N ASN A 607 -1.96 18.05 -18.37
CA ASN A 607 -2.61 19.02 -17.48
C ASN A 607 -3.38 18.34 -16.35
N GLU A 608 -4.10 17.25 -16.63
CA GLU A 608 -4.86 16.47 -15.66
C GLU A 608 -3.96 15.79 -14.63
N CYS A 609 -2.83 15.21 -15.07
CA CYS A 609 -1.87 14.54 -14.19
C CYS A 609 -0.91 15.50 -13.49
N GLY A 610 -0.92 16.81 -13.83
CA GLY A 610 -0.06 17.82 -13.21
C GLY A 610 1.44 17.54 -13.41
N ILE A 611 1.84 16.98 -14.57
CA ILE A 611 3.24 16.63 -14.83
C ILE A 611 4.07 17.90 -15.04
N GLU A 612 5.12 18.07 -14.22
CA GLU A 612 5.99 19.24 -14.25
C GLU A 612 7.39 18.92 -14.78
N LEU A 613 8.03 19.94 -15.39
CA LEU A 613 9.39 19.80 -15.96
C LEU A 613 10.43 19.38 -14.92
N HIS A 614 10.34 19.88 -13.69
CA HIS A 614 11.30 19.64 -12.61
C HIS A 614 10.83 18.59 -11.59
N GLN A 615 9.75 17.88 -11.85
CA GLN A 615 9.28 16.81 -10.99
C GLN A 615 10.35 15.73 -10.84
N LYS A 616 10.56 15.25 -9.60
CA LYS A 616 11.50 14.17 -9.27
C LYS A 616 11.06 12.88 -9.97
N ILE A 617 12.02 12.19 -10.59
CA ILE A 617 11.76 10.91 -11.26
C ILE A 617 11.90 9.78 -10.25
N THR A 618 10.89 8.94 -10.18
CA THR A 618 10.86 7.68 -9.42
C THR A 618 10.61 6.52 -10.39
N ALA A 619 10.76 5.28 -9.96
CA ALA A 619 10.42 4.12 -10.77
C ALA A 619 8.95 4.14 -11.22
N GLU A 620 8.06 4.62 -10.34
CA GLU A 620 6.63 4.68 -10.61
C GLU A 620 6.24 5.68 -11.71
N CYS A 621 6.96 6.80 -11.85
CA CYS A 621 6.62 7.84 -12.83
C CYS A 621 7.60 7.94 -14.01
N SER A 622 8.60 7.08 -14.11
CA SER A 622 9.64 7.16 -15.16
C SER A 622 9.03 7.07 -16.57
N TYR A 623 8.04 6.21 -16.77
CA TYR A 623 7.33 6.07 -18.05
C TYR A 623 6.54 7.35 -18.39
N ASP A 624 5.78 7.89 -17.45
CA ASP A 624 5.00 9.10 -17.63
C ASP A 624 5.88 10.28 -18.03
N GLN A 625 7.06 10.39 -17.38
CA GLN A 625 8.06 11.41 -17.68
C GLN A 625 8.71 11.22 -19.06
N LEU A 626 8.84 9.98 -19.52
CA LEU A 626 9.34 9.68 -20.86
C LEU A 626 8.29 10.09 -21.92
N ILE A 627 7.02 9.77 -21.72
CA ILE A 627 5.94 10.21 -22.62
C ILE A 627 5.84 11.74 -22.67
N TYR A 628 6.00 12.40 -21.51
CA TYR A 628 6.06 13.85 -21.45
C TYR A 628 7.24 14.42 -22.27
N ALA A 629 8.44 13.83 -22.15
CA ALA A 629 9.59 14.26 -22.96
C ALA A 629 9.31 14.08 -24.47
N ARG A 630 8.70 12.98 -24.89
CA ARG A 630 8.31 12.73 -26.28
C ARG A 630 7.24 13.72 -26.77
N ALA A 631 6.29 14.09 -25.92
CA ALA A 631 5.30 15.11 -26.24
C ALA A 631 5.96 16.49 -26.48
N LEU A 632 6.96 16.85 -25.66
CA LEU A 632 7.75 18.06 -25.87
C LEU A 632 8.53 18.04 -27.20
N ILE A 633 9.07 16.89 -27.60
CA ILE A 633 9.73 16.70 -28.89
C ILE A 633 8.74 16.91 -30.03
N ALA A 634 7.57 16.28 -29.98
CA ALA A 634 6.51 16.41 -30.97
C ALA A 634 6.00 17.85 -31.10
N LYS A 635 6.05 18.65 -30.03
CA LYS A 635 5.75 20.09 -30.02
C LYS A 635 6.93 20.98 -30.44
N ASN A 636 8.09 20.40 -30.77
CA ASN A 636 9.34 21.11 -31.09
C ASN A 636 9.90 21.95 -29.91
N VAL A 637 9.58 21.61 -28.66
CA VAL A 637 10.09 22.27 -27.44
C VAL A 637 11.36 21.54 -26.96
N TYR A 638 12.39 21.58 -27.77
CA TYR A 638 13.60 20.75 -27.62
C TYR A 638 14.41 21.02 -26.37
N ASP A 639 14.48 22.28 -25.91
CA ASP A 639 15.26 22.63 -24.70
C ASP A 639 14.68 21.94 -23.45
N GLN A 640 13.35 21.99 -23.28
CA GLN A 640 12.70 21.34 -22.15
C GLN A 640 12.74 19.81 -22.26
N ALA A 641 12.58 19.28 -23.49
CA ALA A 641 12.74 17.86 -23.75
C ALA A 641 14.12 17.35 -23.32
N LEU A 642 15.18 18.11 -23.66
CA LEU A 642 16.55 17.76 -23.29
C LEU A 642 16.78 17.78 -21.78
N VAL A 643 16.21 18.76 -21.05
CA VAL A 643 16.24 18.80 -19.58
C VAL A 643 15.63 17.52 -19.02
N LYS A 644 14.44 17.16 -19.47
CA LYS A 644 13.72 15.98 -18.98
C LYS A 644 14.46 14.68 -19.32
N LEU A 645 14.95 14.53 -20.56
CA LEU A 645 15.73 13.38 -20.99
C LEU A 645 17.05 13.25 -20.21
N THR A 646 17.67 14.37 -19.81
CA THR A 646 18.88 14.33 -18.97
C THR A 646 18.57 13.87 -17.54
N GLN A 647 17.43 14.26 -16.98
CA GLN A 647 16.96 13.74 -15.69
C GLN A 647 16.67 12.24 -15.76
N LEU A 648 16.01 11.77 -16.83
CA LEU A 648 15.75 10.35 -17.08
C LEU A 648 17.04 9.54 -17.27
N GLU A 649 18.02 10.08 -18.00
CA GLU A 649 19.35 9.45 -18.14
C GLU A 649 20.01 9.26 -16.78
N TYR A 650 20.02 10.32 -15.95
CA TYR A 650 20.58 10.23 -14.60
C TYR A 650 19.86 9.16 -13.77
N PHE A 651 18.52 9.14 -13.81
CA PHE A 651 17.72 8.13 -13.14
C PHE A 651 18.06 6.71 -13.65
N ALA A 652 18.13 6.51 -14.95
CA ALA A 652 18.45 5.22 -15.57
C ALA A 652 19.84 4.71 -15.15
N ILE A 653 20.84 5.57 -15.12
CA ILE A 653 22.21 5.24 -14.68
C ILE A 653 22.24 4.86 -13.21
N MET A 654 21.65 5.69 -12.34
CA MET A 654 21.66 5.48 -10.89
C MET A 654 20.89 4.22 -10.47
N ASN A 655 19.86 3.85 -11.22
CA ASN A 655 19.01 2.68 -10.96
C ASN A 655 19.30 1.51 -11.92
N ARG A 656 20.40 1.58 -12.70
CA ARG A 656 20.86 0.54 -13.63
C ARG A 656 19.80 0.09 -14.65
N ARG A 657 18.88 0.99 -15.05
CA ARG A 657 17.82 0.73 -16.02
C ARG A 657 18.37 0.76 -17.44
N ILE A 658 18.83 -0.40 -17.95
CA ILE A 658 19.57 -0.51 -19.22
C ILE A 658 18.66 -0.15 -20.40
N HIS A 659 17.44 -0.69 -20.45
CA HIS A 659 16.50 -0.47 -21.53
C HIS A 659 16.06 1.00 -21.60
N LEU A 660 15.60 1.57 -20.47
CA LEU A 660 15.26 2.99 -20.38
C LEU A 660 16.45 3.89 -20.79
N GLY A 661 17.68 3.51 -20.37
CA GLY A 661 18.89 4.22 -20.77
C GLY A 661 19.07 4.25 -22.29
N ALA A 662 18.89 3.13 -22.97
CA ALA A 662 18.97 3.04 -24.43
C ALA A 662 17.89 3.90 -25.11
N GLU A 663 16.65 3.83 -24.63
CA GLU A 663 15.53 4.61 -25.16
C GLU A 663 15.75 6.11 -25.00
N VAL A 664 16.21 6.56 -23.81
CA VAL A 664 16.58 7.96 -23.58
C VAL A 664 17.68 8.44 -24.54
N GLN A 665 18.71 7.62 -24.82
CA GLN A 665 19.75 7.98 -25.77
C GLN A 665 19.20 8.12 -27.20
N ILE A 666 18.27 7.28 -27.62
CA ILE A 666 17.56 7.41 -28.90
C ILE A 666 16.90 8.79 -28.97
N TRP A 667 16.08 9.16 -28.00
CA TRP A 667 15.36 10.44 -28.01
C TRP A 667 16.30 11.65 -27.88
N LYS A 668 17.41 11.56 -27.13
CA LYS A 668 18.43 12.60 -27.10
C LYS A 668 19.08 12.77 -28.46
N SER A 669 19.33 11.68 -29.19
CA SER A 669 19.89 11.75 -30.54
C SER A 669 18.96 12.50 -31.51
N VAL A 670 17.65 12.28 -31.41
CA VAL A 670 16.61 12.97 -32.18
C VAL A 670 16.60 14.48 -31.85
N VAL A 671 16.58 14.83 -30.55
CA VAL A 671 16.61 16.24 -30.14
C VAL A 671 17.84 16.97 -30.60
N TYR A 672 19.04 16.36 -30.45
CA TYR A 672 20.28 16.97 -30.91
C TYR A 672 20.34 17.11 -32.44
N TYR A 673 19.75 16.19 -33.20
CA TYR A 673 19.64 16.29 -34.64
C TYR A 673 18.79 17.51 -35.05
N HIS A 674 17.60 17.67 -34.43
CA HIS A 674 16.71 18.80 -34.72
C HIS A 674 17.28 20.15 -34.26
N THR A 675 18.11 20.19 -33.22
CA THR A 675 18.78 21.41 -32.75
C THR A 675 20.11 21.68 -33.50
N GLY A 676 20.47 20.86 -34.50
CA GLY A 676 21.65 21.03 -35.33
C GLY A 676 22.97 20.57 -34.69
N ASN A 677 22.93 19.98 -33.47
CA ASN A 677 24.12 19.49 -32.79
C ASN A 677 24.45 18.04 -33.24
N MET A 678 25.01 17.92 -34.44
CA MET A 678 25.28 16.62 -35.09
C MET A 678 26.26 15.75 -34.31
N GLU A 679 27.21 16.34 -33.59
CA GLU A 679 28.20 15.61 -32.79
C GLU A 679 27.55 14.91 -31.62
N LYS A 680 26.79 15.64 -30.80
CA LYS A 680 26.04 15.04 -29.66
C LYS A 680 24.97 14.09 -30.13
N SER A 681 24.31 14.36 -31.27
CA SER A 681 23.36 13.44 -31.87
C SER A 681 23.99 12.10 -32.20
N ARG A 682 25.20 12.12 -32.81
CA ARG A 682 25.99 10.94 -33.13
C ARG A 682 26.39 10.17 -31.86
N GLU A 683 26.96 10.87 -30.86
CA GLU A 683 27.40 10.25 -29.63
C GLU A 683 26.25 9.53 -28.91
N SER A 684 25.07 10.18 -28.82
CA SER A 684 23.90 9.57 -28.21
C SER A 684 23.41 8.35 -28.99
N LEU A 685 23.38 8.43 -30.33
CA LEU A 685 22.97 7.30 -31.17
C LEU A 685 23.95 6.13 -31.07
N GLU A 686 25.27 6.38 -31.06
CA GLU A 686 26.29 5.34 -30.93
C GLU A 686 26.13 4.61 -29.57
N LYS A 687 25.93 5.32 -28.45
CA LYS A 687 25.66 4.72 -27.16
C LYS A 687 24.40 3.84 -27.17
N ALA A 688 23.32 4.34 -27.81
CA ALA A 688 22.10 3.55 -27.95
C ALA A 688 22.34 2.27 -28.76
N LEU A 689 23.04 2.36 -29.89
CA LEU A 689 23.34 1.22 -30.76
C LEU A 689 24.29 0.20 -30.09
N GLU A 690 25.26 0.64 -29.31
CA GLU A 690 26.16 -0.24 -28.53
C GLU A 690 25.33 -1.04 -27.53
N THR A 691 24.48 -0.36 -26.77
CA THR A 691 23.57 -1.02 -25.78
C THR A 691 22.60 -1.96 -26.50
N GLY A 692 21.97 -1.49 -27.58
CA GLY A 692 21.03 -2.29 -28.36
C GLY A 692 21.66 -3.56 -28.96
N TYR A 693 22.89 -3.47 -29.46
CA TYR A 693 23.63 -4.62 -29.96
C TYR A 693 23.93 -5.63 -28.84
N GLN A 694 24.43 -5.15 -27.69
CA GLN A 694 24.74 -5.99 -26.53
C GLN A 694 23.53 -6.73 -25.99
N GLN A 695 22.36 -6.08 -25.98
CA GLN A 695 21.14 -6.60 -25.41
C GLN A 695 20.19 -7.26 -26.42
N GLY A 696 20.44 -7.10 -27.73
CA GLY A 696 19.60 -7.62 -28.78
C GLY A 696 18.31 -6.83 -29.02
N TYR A 697 18.23 -5.57 -28.56
CA TYR A 697 17.04 -4.73 -28.75
C TYR A 697 16.86 -4.33 -30.23
N GLN A 698 15.71 -4.63 -30.79
CA GLN A 698 15.36 -4.20 -32.16
C GLN A 698 14.13 -3.29 -32.16
N ARG A 699 13.09 -3.68 -31.39
CA ARG A 699 11.83 -2.93 -31.40
C ARG A 699 11.95 -1.55 -30.79
N THR A 700 12.74 -1.38 -29.76
CA THR A 700 13.05 -0.07 -29.16
C THR A 700 13.49 0.96 -30.24
N PHE A 701 14.27 0.54 -31.24
CA PHE A 701 14.69 1.39 -32.36
C PHE A 701 13.64 1.48 -33.46
N ILE A 702 12.96 0.37 -33.78
CA ILE A 702 11.96 0.33 -34.86
C ILE A 702 10.74 1.14 -34.46
N ASP A 703 10.32 1.11 -33.21
CA ASP A 703 9.16 1.86 -32.69
C ASP A 703 9.41 3.37 -32.67
N ALA A 704 10.66 3.82 -32.47
CA ALA A 704 11.06 5.22 -32.64
C ALA A 704 11.27 5.62 -34.11
N GLY A 705 10.94 4.76 -35.05
CA GLY A 705 11.37 4.81 -36.45
C GLY A 705 11.01 6.09 -37.20
N ALA A 706 9.84 6.69 -36.95
CA ALA A 706 9.44 7.93 -37.65
C ALA A 706 10.41 9.09 -37.37
N ASP A 707 10.78 9.28 -36.10
CA ASP A 707 11.70 10.34 -35.65
C ASP A 707 13.15 9.95 -35.78
N LEU A 708 13.47 8.67 -35.60
CA LEU A 708 14.84 8.16 -35.62
C LEU A 708 15.41 7.94 -37.05
N TYR A 709 14.56 7.61 -38.04
CA TYR A 709 14.99 7.35 -39.42
C TYR A 709 15.80 8.48 -40.04
N PRO A 710 15.38 9.76 -39.96
CA PRO A 710 16.17 10.87 -40.51
C PRO A 710 17.55 10.95 -39.89
N VAL A 711 17.68 10.75 -38.59
CA VAL A 711 18.92 10.79 -37.83
C VAL A 711 19.88 9.70 -38.33
N MET A 712 19.43 8.44 -38.30
CA MET A 712 20.20 7.30 -38.74
C MET A 712 20.60 7.40 -40.22
N ASN A 713 19.63 7.72 -41.09
CA ASN A 713 19.88 7.84 -42.54
C ASN A 713 20.91 8.93 -42.87
N SER A 714 20.88 10.07 -42.16
CA SER A 714 21.86 11.14 -42.28
C SER A 714 23.27 10.66 -41.91
N MET A 715 23.38 9.97 -40.77
CA MET A 715 24.67 9.49 -40.26
C MET A 715 25.26 8.39 -41.12
N TYR A 716 24.48 7.42 -41.59
CA TYR A 716 24.95 6.34 -42.45
C TYR A 716 25.32 6.85 -43.87
N ARG A 717 24.67 7.92 -44.36
CA ARG A 717 25.06 8.54 -45.65
C ARG A 717 26.32 9.37 -45.54
N SER A 718 26.52 10.13 -44.48
CA SER A 718 27.71 10.98 -44.29
C SER A 718 28.96 10.17 -43.94
N GLY A 719 28.83 8.93 -43.51
CA GLY A 719 29.94 8.09 -43.05
C GLY A 719 30.54 8.54 -41.72
N ASN A 720 29.87 9.38 -40.97
CA ASN A 720 30.35 10.01 -39.73
C ASN A 720 30.13 9.17 -38.47
N PHE A 721 30.30 7.86 -38.56
CA PHE A 721 30.31 6.99 -37.36
C PHE A 721 31.72 6.87 -36.82
N SER A 722 31.88 6.80 -35.48
CA SER A 722 33.15 6.47 -34.82
C SER A 722 33.53 5.01 -35.06
N CYS A 723 32.56 4.12 -35.17
CA CYS A 723 32.72 2.72 -35.51
C CYS A 723 33.14 2.57 -36.99
N LYS A 724 34.16 1.72 -37.26
CA LYS A 724 34.61 1.43 -38.62
C LYS A 724 33.54 0.59 -39.35
N LYS A 725 33.43 0.76 -40.68
CA LYS A 725 32.67 -0.15 -41.54
C LYS A 725 33.12 -1.58 -41.27
N HIS A 726 32.12 -2.49 -41.04
CA HIS A 726 32.32 -3.91 -40.69
C HIS A 726 32.54 -4.20 -39.18
N GLU A 727 32.41 -3.22 -38.29
CA GLU A 727 32.26 -3.54 -36.88
C GLU A 727 30.81 -4.03 -36.58
N PRO A 728 30.62 -4.99 -35.66
CA PRO A 728 29.32 -5.60 -35.41
C PRO A 728 28.20 -4.58 -35.11
N VAL A 729 28.49 -3.53 -34.33
CA VAL A 729 27.55 -2.44 -34.00
C VAL A 729 27.13 -1.65 -35.25
N TYR A 730 28.08 -1.41 -36.18
CA TYR A 730 27.75 -0.73 -37.42
C TYR A 730 26.80 -1.55 -38.31
N ASP A 731 27.04 -2.84 -38.45
CA ASP A 731 26.21 -3.76 -39.26
C ASP A 731 24.84 -3.95 -38.60
N TYR A 732 24.80 -4.03 -37.28
CA TYR A 732 23.56 -4.05 -36.52
C TYR A 732 22.69 -2.80 -36.79
N GLY A 733 23.24 -1.60 -36.63
CA GLY A 733 22.50 -0.36 -36.89
C GLY A 733 22.06 -0.24 -38.37
N ARG A 734 22.87 -0.77 -39.32
CA ARG A 734 22.47 -0.83 -40.71
C ARG A 734 21.32 -1.79 -40.98
N SER A 735 21.24 -2.90 -40.25
CA SER A 735 20.10 -3.81 -40.30
C SER A 735 18.84 -3.17 -39.76
N LEU A 736 18.93 -2.47 -38.61
CA LEU A 736 17.81 -1.70 -38.03
C LEU A 736 17.29 -0.64 -38.99
N LEU A 737 18.17 0.10 -39.67
CA LEU A 737 17.76 1.12 -40.63
C LEU A 737 16.94 0.53 -41.81
N LYS A 738 17.22 -0.71 -42.24
CA LYS A 738 16.43 -1.43 -43.22
C LYS A 738 15.03 -1.78 -42.70
N GLU A 739 14.97 -2.32 -41.45
CA GLU A 739 13.72 -2.69 -40.82
C GLU A 739 12.85 -1.44 -40.55
N ILE A 740 13.42 -0.34 -40.07
CA ILE A 740 12.72 0.93 -39.87
C ILE A 740 12.14 1.43 -41.19
N LYS A 741 12.93 1.39 -42.28
CA LYS A 741 12.44 1.77 -43.61
C LYS A 741 11.29 0.91 -44.09
N LYS A 742 11.34 -0.39 -43.84
CA LYS A 742 10.27 -1.33 -44.17
C LYS A 742 9.02 -1.01 -43.32
N TRP A 743 9.18 -0.79 -42.03
CA TRP A 743 8.11 -0.42 -41.11
C TRP A 743 7.41 0.89 -41.53
N LEU A 744 8.18 1.94 -41.87
CA LEU A 744 7.66 3.21 -42.39
C LEU A 744 6.86 3.02 -43.67
N SER A 745 7.31 2.13 -44.60
CA SER A 745 6.60 1.87 -45.84
C SER A 745 5.21 1.22 -45.64
N ILE A 746 5.01 0.51 -44.52
CA ILE A 746 3.74 -0.09 -44.16
C ILE A 746 2.83 0.97 -43.54
N HIS A 747 3.36 1.84 -42.69
CA HIS A 747 2.60 2.84 -41.93
C HIS A 747 2.31 4.13 -42.73
N SER A 748 3.17 4.50 -43.68
CA SER A 748 2.94 5.66 -44.55
C SER A 748 1.80 5.45 -45.60
N LYS A 749 1.44 4.22 -45.88
CA LYS A 749 0.31 3.91 -46.76
C LYS A 749 -1.06 4.05 -46.11
N GLY A 750 -1.11 4.21 -44.77
CA GLY A 750 -2.35 4.45 -44.02
C GLY A 750 -2.84 5.91 -44.02
N ASN A 751 -1.97 6.89 -44.30
CA ASN A 751 -2.27 8.32 -44.21
C ASN A 751 -2.63 9.02 -45.53
N CYS A 752 -2.71 8.32 -46.66
CA CYS A 752 -3.18 8.88 -47.94
C CYS A 752 -4.21 7.94 -48.57
N ASN A 753 -5.44 8.11 -48.20
CA ASN A 753 -6.62 8.10 -49.08
C ASN A 753 -7.88 7.67 -48.32
N ASP A 754 -8.72 8.64 -48.07
CA ASP A 754 -10.16 8.52 -48.22
C ASP A 754 -10.49 8.14 -49.67
N GLN A 755 -10.14 6.94 -50.08
CA GLN A 755 -10.73 6.27 -51.20
C GLN A 755 -10.95 4.82 -50.88
N LYS A 756 -12.21 4.47 -50.67
CA LYS A 756 -12.79 3.17 -50.60
C LYS A 756 -12.09 2.20 -51.53
N ASN A 757 -11.17 1.40 -50.98
CA ASN A 757 -10.81 0.15 -51.60
C ASN A 757 -11.74 -0.90 -50.97
N PRO A 758 -12.61 -1.57 -51.71
CA PRO A 758 -13.50 -2.58 -51.19
C PRO A 758 -12.77 -3.89 -51.00
N ARG A 759 -11.80 -3.93 -50.03
CA ARG A 759 -11.30 -5.17 -49.47
C ARG A 759 -12.09 -5.47 -48.20
N SER A 760 -13.27 -6.05 -48.48
CA SER A 760 -14.12 -6.88 -47.62
C SER A 760 -14.08 -6.53 -46.11
N GLU A 761 -15.03 -5.67 -45.75
CA GLU A 761 -15.48 -5.52 -44.38
C GLU A 761 -15.83 -6.91 -43.80
N LEU A 762 -15.22 -7.29 -42.70
CA LEU A 762 -15.76 -8.33 -41.85
C LEU A 762 -17.11 -7.83 -41.33
N ILE A 763 -18.13 -8.66 -41.28
CA ILE A 763 -19.46 -8.31 -40.75
C ILE A 763 -19.30 -7.87 -39.28
N GLU A 764 -18.31 -8.42 -38.59
CA GLU A 764 -17.95 -8.10 -37.23
C GLU A 764 -16.41 -8.18 -37.08
N PRO A 765 -15.74 -7.24 -36.39
CA PRO A 765 -14.31 -7.33 -36.14
C PRO A 765 -13.96 -8.58 -35.32
N MET A 766 -12.86 -9.22 -35.66
CA MET A 766 -12.35 -10.37 -34.88
C MET A 766 -11.84 -9.92 -33.53
N THR A 767 -12.26 -10.64 -32.48
CA THR A 767 -11.70 -10.48 -31.14
C THR A 767 -10.24 -10.90 -31.14
N PHE A 768 -9.53 -10.46 -30.16
CA PHE A 768 -8.12 -10.77 -29.97
C PHE A 768 -7.86 -12.29 -29.86
N ARG A 769 -8.65 -13.00 -29.06
CA ARG A 769 -8.58 -14.48 -28.93
C ARG A 769 -8.85 -15.17 -30.28
N GLU A 770 -9.80 -14.68 -31.04
CA GLU A 770 -10.09 -15.22 -32.37
C GLU A 770 -8.92 -15.03 -33.34
N LYS A 771 -8.22 -13.86 -33.31
CA LYS A 771 -7.02 -13.63 -34.12
C LYS A 771 -5.87 -14.56 -33.72
N ALA A 772 -5.66 -14.79 -32.42
CA ALA A 772 -4.64 -15.71 -31.94
C ALA A 772 -4.94 -17.15 -32.37
N ILE A 773 -6.18 -17.61 -32.20
CA ILE A 773 -6.62 -18.93 -32.63
C ILE A 773 -6.50 -19.09 -34.15
N LEU A 774 -6.86 -18.07 -34.92
CA LEU A 774 -6.73 -18.09 -36.37
C LEU A 774 -5.26 -18.26 -36.81
N ARG A 775 -4.32 -17.63 -36.12
CA ARG A 775 -2.87 -17.82 -36.35
C ARG A 775 -2.39 -19.24 -35.98
N CYS A 776 -2.89 -19.79 -34.89
CA CYS A 776 -2.63 -21.19 -34.52
C CYS A 776 -3.21 -22.16 -35.59
N LEU A 777 -4.40 -21.86 -36.10
CA LEU A 777 -4.98 -22.63 -37.22
C LEU A 777 -4.09 -22.55 -38.47
N ALA A 778 -3.50 -21.40 -38.77
CA ALA A 778 -2.60 -21.22 -39.92
C ALA A 778 -1.28 -21.96 -39.79
N LYS A 779 -0.83 -22.25 -38.58
CA LYS A 779 0.36 -23.09 -38.27
C LYS A 779 0.03 -24.60 -38.20
N GLU A 780 -1.15 -24.98 -38.60
CA GLU A 780 -1.63 -26.38 -38.64
C GLU A 780 -1.75 -27.05 -37.26
N ILE A 781 -1.73 -26.27 -36.19
CA ILE A 781 -1.87 -26.74 -34.80
C ILE A 781 -3.26 -27.31 -34.58
N THR A 782 -3.42 -28.51 -33.98
CA THR A 782 -4.70 -29.14 -33.71
C THR A 782 -5.53 -28.39 -32.66
N ASN A 783 -6.86 -28.61 -32.63
CA ASN A 783 -7.71 -27.98 -31.60
C ASN A 783 -7.34 -28.41 -30.18
N GLN A 784 -6.79 -29.61 -29.98
CA GLN A 784 -6.29 -30.05 -28.69
C GLN A 784 -5.04 -29.28 -28.30
N GLU A 785 -4.07 -29.21 -29.20
CA GLU A 785 -2.85 -28.42 -28.96
C GLU A 785 -3.14 -26.94 -28.79
N ILE A 786 -4.14 -26.36 -29.48
CA ILE A 786 -4.59 -24.97 -29.25
C ILE A 786 -5.21 -24.85 -27.85
N ALA A 787 -6.01 -25.81 -27.44
CA ALA A 787 -6.63 -25.87 -26.13
C ALA A 787 -5.58 -25.92 -25.01
N ASP A 788 -4.63 -26.85 -25.17
CA ASP A 788 -3.52 -27.03 -24.24
C ASP A 788 -2.61 -25.78 -24.21
N PHE A 789 -2.33 -25.22 -25.38
CA PHE A 789 -1.50 -24.01 -25.52
C PHE A 789 -2.13 -22.74 -24.89
N LEU A 790 -3.44 -22.55 -25.06
CA LEU A 790 -4.17 -21.38 -24.53
C LEU A 790 -4.81 -21.63 -23.16
N ASN A 791 -4.55 -22.80 -22.54
CA ASN A 791 -5.12 -23.24 -21.28
C ASN A 791 -6.66 -23.09 -21.21
N ILE A 792 -7.35 -23.50 -22.29
CA ILE A 792 -8.80 -23.47 -22.40
C ILE A 792 -9.33 -24.83 -22.83
N SER A 793 -10.63 -25.07 -22.64
CA SER A 793 -11.22 -26.33 -23.08
C SER A 793 -11.26 -26.45 -24.61
N VAL A 794 -11.13 -27.66 -25.14
CA VAL A 794 -11.31 -27.95 -26.59
C VAL A 794 -12.68 -27.48 -27.07
N SER A 795 -13.71 -27.56 -26.22
CA SER A 795 -15.04 -27.05 -26.52
C SER A 795 -15.02 -25.53 -26.74
N THR A 796 -14.24 -24.77 -25.93
CA THR A 796 -14.06 -23.34 -26.07
C THR A 796 -13.34 -22.99 -27.38
N VAL A 797 -12.28 -23.75 -27.74
CA VAL A 797 -11.60 -23.58 -29.04
C VAL A 797 -12.57 -23.79 -30.19
N LYS A 798 -13.44 -24.82 -30.13
CA LYS A 798 -14.47 -25.06 -31.15
C LYS A 798 -15.48 -23.94 -31.25
N VAL A 799 -15.85 -23.28 -30.13
CA VAL A 799 -16.73 -22.09 -30.12
C VAL A 799 -16.06 -20.94 -30.85
N HIS A 800 -14.80 -20.68 -30.51
CA HIS A 800 -14.03 -19.60 -31.18
C HIS A 800 -13.85 -19.90 -32.67
N ASN A 801 -13.53 -21.11 -33.06
CA ASN A 801 -13.44 -21.51 -34.47
C ASN A 801 -14.76 -21.25 -35.20
N ARG A 802 -15.90 -21.60 -34.61
CA ARG A 802 -17.21 -21.32 -35.19
C ARG A 802 -17.44 -19.82 -35.36
N ASN A 803 -17.06 -19.01 -34.40
CA ASN A 803 -17.16 -17.55 -34.48
C ASN A 803 -16.24 -16.98 -35.57
N ILE A 804 -14.99 -17.48 -35.62
CA ILE A 804 -14.02 -17.12 -36.68
C ILE A 804 -14.61 -17.45 -38.07
N TYR A 805 -15.13 -18.64 -38.24
CA TYR A 805 -15.71 -19.08 -39.53
C TYR A 805 -16.92 -18.23 -39.88
N GLY A 806 -17.77 -17.89 -38.90
CA GLY A 806 -18.92 -16.99 -39.11
C GLY A 806 -18.50 -15.59 -39.56
N LYS A 807 -17.51 -15.03 -38.89
CA LYS A 807 -16.97 -13.68 -39.20
C LYS A 807 -16.26 -13.62 -40.55
N LEU A 808 -15.61 -14.71 -40.95
CA LEU A 808 -14.97 -14.84 -42.27
C LEU A 808 -15.93 -15.31 -43.38
N MET A 809 -17.15 -15.68 -43.03
CA MET A 809 -18.16 -16.25 -43.96
C MET A 809 -17.70 -17.56 -44.65
N VAL A 810 -17.06 -18.40 -43.90
CA VAL A 810 -16.51 -19.71 -44.35
C VAL A 810 -17.04 -20.85 -43.51
N SER A 811 -16.89 -22.09 -43.99
CA SER A 811 -17.45 -23.24 -43.30
C SER A 811 -16.42 -24.20 -42.72
N ASN A 812 -15.14 -24.02 -43.01
CA ASN A 812 -14.09 -24.92 -42.53
C ASN A 812 -12.75 -24.23 -42.36
N ARG A 813 -11.82 -24.96 -41.70
CA ARG A 813 -10.47 -24.45 -41.35
C ARG A 813 -9.68 -23.97 -42.57
N THR A 814 -9.64 -24.76 -43.63
CA THR A 814 -8.85 -24.48 -44.83
C THR A 814 -9.35 -23.18 -45.50
N GLN A 815 -10.67 -23.04 -45.60
CA GLN A 815 -11.28 -21.82 -46.12
C GLN A 815 -11.04 -20.63 -45.20
N ALA A 816 -11.04 -20.81 -43.89
CA ALA A 816 -10.77 -19.74 -42.96
C ALA A 816 -9.33 -19.21 -43.09
N ILE A 817 -8.34 -20.07 -43.26
CA ILE A 817 -6.94 -19.71 -43.47
C ILE A 817 -6.79 -18.96 -44.83
N ALA A 818 -7.41 -19.47 -45.90
CA ALA A 818 -7.39 -18.86 -47.23
C ALA A 818 -8.02 -17.45 -47.20
N ALA A 819 -9.24 -17.32 -46.65
CA ALA A 819 -9.94 -16.06 -46.52
C ALA A 819 -9.18 -15.07 -45.62
N ALA A 820 -8.55 -15.55 -44.54
CA ALA A 820 -7.74 -14.71 -43.64
C ALA A 820 -6.49 -14.18 -44.34
N ARG A 821 -5.81 -14.97 -45.16
CA ARG A 821 -4.68 -14.52 -45.98
C ARG A 821 -5.12 -13.52 -47.02
N GLU A 822 -6.22 -13.76 -47.70
CA GLU A 822 -6.78 -12.85 -48.72
C GLU A 822 -7.16 -11.51 -48.09
N LYS A 823 -7.71 -11.51 -46.87
CA LYS A 823 -8.11 -10.32 -46.12
C LYS A 823 -6.96 -9.64 -45.37
N GLY A 824 -5.75 -10.19 -45.40
CA GLY A 824 -4.56 -9.66 -44.69
C GLY A 824 -4.66 -9.79 -43.16
N LEU A 825 -5.37 -10.81 -42.65
CA LEU A 825 -5.51 -11.08 -41.21
C LEU A 825 -4.45 -12.06 -40.71
N LEU A 826 -3.73 -12.71 -41.62
CA LEU A 826 -2.63 -13.65 -41.42
C LEU A 826 -1.40 -13.19 -42.15
#